data_922a0028232e65debcabcc975cc99124
#
_entry.id   922a0028232e65debcabcc975cc99124
#
_cell.length_a   1.000
_cell.length_b   1.000
_cell.length_c   1.000
_cell.angle_alpha   90.00
_cell.angle_beta   90.00
_cell.angle_gamma   90.00
#
_symmetry.space_group_name_H-M   'P 1'
#
loop_
_entity.id
_entity.type
_entity.pdbx_description
1 polymer ?
#
loop_
_entity_poly.entity_id
_entity_poly.type
_entity_poly.pdbx_seq_one_letter_code
_entity_poly.pdbx_strand_id
1 'polypeptide(L)'
;MSWTRRLLVVLVALAAALLAAPAAQAHEERPVTLPDGSGSVPVHRAGEPDLLVCKSDRADFERRISGFPEKLRARNLELFERCRKSGYRHLQQAVDKVGRSGMNIAILPGLYEEEPSLPRPKGECARLEAPNSQLGYQILSYAQQKQCPHNQNLVAILGKKQLQIEGTGAERTDVVIDAKYQKLNAIRADGSDGIYFKNFTAQRTTFNSLYVLAQDGFVIDDVLTRWNDEYGFLTFASDHGLYKNCESYGNGDSGIYPGSASDINDGYGYDVPRYSIEITGCRSHHNMVGYSGTAGDSVYVHDNEFDHNMGGASMDSAFPGHPGLPQNHARFERNLIHDNNADYYPYVADGTCAKPPVERGYEDGVVCPQISMPPGTGIITAGGNWNIYENNWIYGQQRAAFFLSAVPAFIRGENALAKQVDTSHHNRYADNHLGTDKAGRSRPNRTDVWWDGQGDGNCWQSDTGPSTPRSLPECGEARGAVSGRTDRLVGEPVKLAQLLVCADYNVQARRLPAGCDWYGARGIERIEVQIALGVALVLVLVGGVLWWRRLRHSRLATAATLLGAIGLGLDVAGATTGFASSCLPAVALLLTGAWWTGIGFVLRGERPGLGWTTMVLGVLTLLDAFDKAVLMIPWIPIGPAWVRGLLGVIWVVWAVVAAARHGERAVRRRADPGPGSDADAADRHGGDGTGAGAHAGSGSADSRPDTHSGSDRSAAPDRDRS
;
A
#
# COMPACT_ATOMS: atom_id res chain seq x y z
N MET A 1 37.12 17.27 2.44
CA MET A 1 35.90 16.99 1.62
C MET A 1 35.06 18.25 1.54
N SER A 2 34.82 18.74 0.30
CA SER A 2 34.02 19.94 0.08
C SER A 2 32.60 19.74 0.58
N TRP A 3 31.95 20.80 1.02
CA TRP A 3 30.58 20.79 1.56
C TRP A 3 29.59 20.14 0.58
N THR A 4 29.82 20.30 -0.71
CA THR A 4 29.05 19.66 -1.79
C THR A 4 29.14 18.13 -1.80
N ARG A 5 30.30 17.55 -1.47
CA ARG A 5 30.43 16.06 -1.33
C ARG A 5 29.70 15.53 -0.10
N ARG A 6 29.68 16.29 1.00
CA ARG A 6 28.92 15.87 2.20
C ARG A 6 27.41 15.93 1.95
N LEU A 7 26.93 16.97 1.24
CA LEU A 7 25.52 17.10 0.88
C LEU A 7 25.07 15.96 -0.08
N LEU A 8 25.90 15.64 -1.07
CA LEU A 8 25.64 14.54 -2.01
C LEU A 8 25.58 13.18 -1.29
N VAL A 9 26.49 12.94 -0.36
CA VAL A 9 26.50 11.69 0.45
C VAL A 9 25.25 11.61 1.34
N VAL A 10 24.80 12.71 1.94
CA VAL A 10 23.58 12.74 2.74
C VAL A 10 22.33 12.51 1.89
N LEU A 11 22.26 13.13 0.70
CA LEU A 11 21.15 12.94 -0.24
C LEU A 11 21.09 11.51 -0.80
N VAL A 12 22.25 10.92 -1.12
CA VAL A 12 22.34 9.52 -1.56
C VAL A 12 22.00 8.56 -0.42
N ALA A 13 22.42 8.84 0.81
CA ALA A 13 22.09 8.04 1.97
C ALA A 13 20.59 8.13 2.33
N LEU A 14 19.98 9.30 2.21
CA LEU A 14 18.52 9.49 2.37
C LEU A 14 17.74 8.78 1.27
N ALA A 15 18.18 8.87 0.02
CA ALA A 15 17.56 8.13 -1.08
C ALA A 15 17.70 6.60 -0.92
N ALA A 16 18.88 6.14 -0.47
CA ALA A 16 19.10 4.72 -0.19
C ALA A 16 18.29 4.22 1.02
N ALA A 17 18.11 5.06 2.05
CA ALA A 17 17.27 4.71 3.22
C ALA A 17 15.77 4.64 2.86
N LEU A 18 15.30 5.49 1.92
CA LEU A 18 13.93 5.45 1.41
C LEU A 18 13.68 4.26 0.47
N LEU A 19 14.73 3.72 -0.16
CA LEU A 19 14.66 2.54 -1.02
C LEU A 19 14.81 1.22 -0.26
N ALA A 20 15.23 1.25 1.00
CA ALA A 20 15.51 0.09 1.83
C ALA A 20 14.41 -0.21 2.85
N ALA A 21 13.20 0.29 2.68
CA ALA A 21 12.07 -0.19 3.46
C ALA A 21 11.86 -1.68 3.11
N PRO A 22 12.02 -2.62 4.04
CA PRO A 22 11.68 -4.00 3.77
C PRO A 22 10.20 -4.05 3.44
N ALA A 23 9.86 -4.56 2.26
CA ALA A 23 8.51 -4.95 1.97
C ALA A 23 8.09 -5.92 3.08
N ALA A 24 7.04 -5.58 3.82
CA ALA A 24 6.45 -6.48 4.78
C ALA A 24 5.83 -7.64 3.98
N GLN A 25 6.57 -8.71 3.82
CA GLN A 25 6.05 -9.99 3.31
C GLN A 25 5.28 -10.65 4.45
N ALA A 26 4.07 -10.20 4.68
CA ALA A 26 3.26 -10.71 5.78
C ALA A 26 2.70 -12.12 5.52
N HIS A 27 2.58 -12.56 4.26
CA HIS A 27 1.81 -13.77 3.94
C HIS A 27 2.55 -14.79 3.07
N GLU A 28 3.61 -14.39 2.36
CA GLU A 28 4.29 -15.28 1.42
C GLU A 28 5.52 -15.94 2.02
N GLU A 29 5.36 -17.18 2.37
CA GLU A 29 6.47 -18.05 2.80
C GLU A 29 7.16 -18.72 1.60
N ARG A 30 6.53 -18.69 0.43
CA ARG A 30 7.00 -19.28 -0.82
C ARG A 30 6.41 -18.54 -2.02
N PRO A 31 7.03 -18.63 -3.19
CA PRO A 31 6.36 -18.26 -4.43
C PRO A 31 5.06 -19.05 -4.56
N VAL A 32 3.94 -18.38 -4.72
CA VAL A 32 2.62 -18.98 -4.87
C VAL A 32 2.18 -18.83 -6.32
N THR A 33 1.75 -19.93 -6.92
CA THR A 33 1.12 -19.94 -8.24
C THR A 33 -0.39 -19.96 -8.04
N LEU A 34 -1.10 -19.10 -8.73
CA LEU A 34 -2.56 -19.12 -8.75
C LEU A 34 -3.05 -20.47 -9.28
N PRO A 35 -4.19 -20.99 -8.79
CA PRO A 35 -4.81 -22.20 -9.32
C PRO A 35 -5.10 -22.10 -10.82
N ASP A 36 -5.13 -23.24 -11.49
CA ASP A 36 -5.42 -23.31 -12.94
C ASP A 36 -6.92 -23.21 -13.27
N GLY A 37 -7.77 -23.13 -12.26
CA GLY A 37 -9.21 -22.98 -12.41
C GLY A 37 -9.91 -24.26 -12.88
N SER A 38 -9.27 -25.42 -12.79
CA SER A 38 -9.86 -26.70 -13.15
C SER A 38 -10.75 -27.31 -12.09
N GLY A 39 -10.76 -26.74 -10.89
CA GLY A 39 -11.55 -27.20 -9.75
C GLY A 39 -13.03 -26.84 -9.81
N SER A 40 -13.68 -26.90 -8.68
CA SER A 40 -15.06 -26.49 -8.50
C SER A 40 -15.37 -26.21 -7.03
N VAL A 41 -16.39 -25.41 -6.76
CA VAL A 41 -16.88 -25.18 -5.39
C VAL A 41 -17.39 -26.52 -4.82
N PRO A 42 -16.80 -27.00 -3.70
CA PRO A 42 -17.21 -28.28 -3.11
C PRO A 42 -18.63 -28.24 -2.55
N VAL A 43 -19.32 -29.38 -2.66
CA VAL A 43 -20.68 -29.55 -2.12
C VAL A 43 -20.61 -30.28 -0.78
N HIS A 44 -21.43 -29.83 0.17
CA HIS A 44 -21.58 -30.50 1.45
C HIS A 44 -22.04 -31.96 1.29
N ARG A 45 -21.34 -32.88 1.93
CA ARG A 45 -21.67 -34.31 1.91
C ARG A 45 -22.36 -34.70 3.21
N ALA A 46 -23.65 -34.94 3.12
CA ALA A 46 -24.41 -35.53 4.23
C ALA A 46 -24.04 -37.00 4.37
N GLY A 47 -23.93 -37.50 5.60
CA GLY A 47 -23.66 -38.89 5.85
C GLY A 47 -22.98 -39.18 7.19
N GLU A 48 -22.61 -40.44 7.39
CA GLU A 48 -21.85 -40.81 8.58
C GLU A 48 -20.41 -40.30 8.46
N PRO A 49 -19.86 -39.71 9.54
CA PRO A 49 -18.47 -39.27 9.55
C PRO A 49 -17.51 -40.47 9.52
N ASP A 50 -16.44 -40.34 8.74
CA ASP A 50 -15.35 -41.33 8.70
C ASP A 50 -14.51 -41.28 9.99
N LEU A 51 -14.29 -40.07 10.53
CA LEU A 51 -13.47 -39.83 11.72
C LEU A 51 -14.23 -38.95 12.69
N LEU A 52 -14.07 -39.24 14.00
CA LEU A 52 -14.72 -38.50 15.09
C LEU A 52 -13.66 -37.87 16.00
N VAL A 53 -13.93 -36.64 16.42
CA VAL A 53 -13.14 -35.92 17.40
C VAL A 53 -14.03 -35.52 18.60
N CYS A 54 -13.63 -35.88 19.81
CA CYS A 54 -14.38 -35.55 21.03
C CYS A 54 -13.44 -35.45 22.24
N LYS A 55 -13.84 -34.69 23.23
CA LYS A 55 -13.19 -34.72 24.54
C LYS A 55 -13.65 -35.95 25.34
N SER A 56 -12.87 -36.35 26.32
CA SER A 56 -13.15 -37.58 27.10
C SER A 56 -14.17 -37.41 28.21
N ASP A 57 -14.35 -36.19 28.74
CA ASP A 57 -15.23 -35.90 29.85
C ASP A 57 -16.71 -35.96 29.41
N ARG A 58 -17.38 -37.02 29.86
CA ARG A 58 -18.78 -37.25 29.57
C ARG A 58 -19.68 -36.22 30.23
N ALA A 59 -19.40 -35.85 31.46
CA ALA A 59 -20.25 -34.91 32.19
C ALA A 59 -20.19 -33.51 31.61
N ASP A 60 -18.99 -33.07 31.17
CA ASP A 60 -18.84 -31.82 30.43
C ASP A 60 -19.58 -31.87 29.09
N PHE A 61 -19.46 -32.95 28.35
CA PHE A 61 -20.14 -33.13 27.07
C PHE A 61 -21.66 -33.07 27.22
N GLU A 62 -22.24 -33.83 28.20
CA GLU A 62 -23.69 -33.84 28.47
C GLU A 62 -24.21 -32.45 28.88
N ARG A 63 -23.45 -31.70 29.66
CA ARG A 63 -23.79 -30.30 29.97
C ARG A 63 -23.87 -29.43 28.73
N ARG A 64 -22.90 -29.55 27.83
CA ARG A 64 -22.86 -28.76 26.58
C ARG A 64 -24.05 -29.01 25.68
N ILE A 65 -24.49 -30.26 25.56
CA ILE A 65 -25.61 -30.63 24.69
C ILE A 65 -26.97 -30.61 25.38
N SER A 66 -27.03 -30.24 26.66
CA SER A 66 -28.28 -30.32 27.45
C SER A 66 -29.44 -29.49 26.88
N GLY A 67 -29.11 -28.34 26.26
CA GLY A 67 -30.09 -27.45 25.62
C GLY A 67 -30.39 -27.78 24.15
N PHE A 68 -29.79 -28.83 23.58
CA PHE A 68 -30.02 -29.16 22.17
C PHE A 68 -31.41 -29.74 21.89
N PRO A 69 -31.96 -29.54 20.69
CA PRO A 69 -33.15 -30.27 20.24
C PRO A 69 -32.95 -31.77 20.41
N GLU A 70 -33.99 -32.45 20.83
CA GLU A 70 -33.95 -33.87 21.24
C GLU A 70 -33.25 -34.77 20.19
N LYS A 71 -33.62 -34.65 18.94
CA LYS A 71 -33.01 -35.43 17.83
C LYS A 71 -31.52 -35.17 17.71
N LEU A 72 -31.10 -33.92 17.79
CA LEU A 72 -29.68 -33.53 17.68
C LEU A 72 -28.91 -34.00 18.92
N ARG A 73 -29.48 -33.86 20.11
CA ARG A 73 -28.92 -34.39 21.36
C ARG A 73 -28.71 -35.90 21.31
N ALA A 74 -29.73 -36.65 20.89
CA ALA A 74 -29.65 -38.11 20.75
C ALA A 74 -28.51 -38.49 19.74
N ARG A 75 -28.45 -37.81 18.63
CA ARG A 75 -27.36 -38.04 17.63
C ARG A 75 -25.97 -37.75 18.20
N ASN A 76 -25.82 -36.66 18.93
CA ASN A 76 -24.54 -36.32 19.56
C ASN A 76 -24.14 -37.33 20.65
N LEU A 77 -25.07 -37.86 21.41
CA LEU A 77 -24.79 -38.94 22.38
C LEU A 77 -24.29 -40.22 21.67
N GLU A 78 -24.95 -40.63 20.59
CA GLU A 78 -24.51 -41.76 19.77
C GLU A 78 -23.09 -41.58 19.23
N LEU A 79 -22.81 -40.41 18.62
CA LEU A 79 -21.50 -40.08 18.11
C LEU A 79 -20.44 -40.04 19.22
N PHE A 80 -20.79 -39.54 20.42
CA PHE A 80 -19.89 -39.51 21.55
C PHE A 80 -19.48 -40.91 22.01
N GLU A 81 -20.45 -41.85 22.12
CA GLU A 81 -20.11 -43.23 22.49
C GLU A 81 -19.25 -43.93 21.44
N ARG A 82 -19.44 -43.64 20.16
CA ARG A 82 -18.56 -44.10 19.08
C ARG A 82 -17.18 -43.48 19.19
N CYS A 83 -17.15 -42.18 19.42
CA CYS A 83 -15.87 -41.42 19.54
C CYS A 83 -15.05 -41.88 20.73
N ARG A 84 -15.69 -42.18 21.88
CA ARG A 84 -14.97 -42.71 23.06
C ARG A 84 -14.26 -44.04 22.78
N LYS A 85 -14.82 -44.87 21.92
CA LYS A 85 -14.25 -46.18 21.59
C LYS A 85 -13.13 -46.10 20.57
N SER A 86 -13.27 -45.27 19.53
CA SER A 86 -12.37 -45.28 18.38
C SER A 86 -12.06 -43.90 17.81
N GLY A 87 -12.49 -42.80 18.47
CA GLY A 87 -12.25 -41.44 18.00
C GLY A 87 -10.98 -40.82 18.57
N TYR A 88 -10.74 -39.57 18.19
CA TYR A 88 -9.57 -38.76 18.52
C TYR A 88 -9.92 -37.69 19.53
N ARG A 89 -8.92 -37.20 20.26
CA ARG A 89 -9.08 -36.14 21.28
C ARG A 89 -8.71 -34.77 20.80
N HIS A 90 -8.02 -34.70 19.68
CA HIS A 90 -7.59 -33.48 19.04
C HIS A 90 -7.81 -33.55 17.54
N LEU A 91 -8.21 -32.42 16.89
CA LEU A 91 -8.51 -32.41 15.46
C LEU A 91 -7.31 -32.81 14.60
N GLN A 92 -6.09 -32.40 14.97
CA GLN A 92 -4.88 -32.80 14.25
C GLN A 92 -4.71 -34.31 14.17
N GLN A 93 -5.03 -35.03 15.24
CA GLN A 93 -4.93 -36.49 15.25
C GLN A 93 -5.86 -37.16 14.21
N ALA A 94 -7.05 -36.57 14.02
CA ALA A 94 -7.96 -37.05 12.98
C ALA A 94 -7.48 -36.68 11.58
N VAL A 95 -6.98 -35.46 11.38
CA VAL A 95 -6.39 -35.01 10.10
C VAL A 95 -5.23 -35.89 9.66
N ASP A 96 -4.37 -36.29 10.59
CA ASP A 96 -3.23 -37.21 10.32
C ASP A 96 -3.68 -38.59 9.85
N LYS A 97 -4.91 -39.00 10.16
CA LYS A 97 -5.51 -40.27 9.74
C LYS A 97 -6.30 -40.20 8.43
N VAL A 98 -6.42 -39.01 7.83
CA VAL A 98 -7.03 -38.88 6.50
C VAL A 98 -6.12 -39.55 5.47
N GLY A 99 -6.51 -40.74 5.03
CA GLY A 99 -5.75 -41.58 4.11
C GLY A 99 -6.28 -41.60 2.67
N ARG A 100 -7.45 -41.03 2.39
CA ARG A 100 -8.04 -40.95 1.05
C ARG A 100 -8.79 -39.63 0.84
N SER A 101 -8.99 -39.28 -0.40
CA SER A 101 -9.84 -38.14 -0.78
C SER A 101 -11.30 -38.39 -0.37
N GLY A 102 -12.03 -37.32 -0.06
CA GLY A 102 -13.44 -37.37 0.21
C GLY A 102 -13.85 -37.86 1.61
N MET A 103 -12.92 -37.85 2.58
CA MET A 103 -13.25 -38.19 3.97
C MET A 103 -13.95 -37.02 4.71
N ASN A 104 -14.77 -37.41 5.71
CA ASN A 104 -15.46 -36.49 6.61
C ASN A 104 -14.95 -36.64 8.04
N ILE A 105 -14.61 -35.53 8.68
CA ILE A 105 -14.30 -35.46 10.11
C ILE A 105 -15.45 -34.72 10.81
N ALA A 106 -16.08 -35.35 11.81
CA ALA A 106 -17.04 -34.70 12.68
C ALA A 106 -16.40 -34.36 14.04
N ILE A 107 -16.57 -33.12 14.48
CA ILE A 107 -16.05 -32.60 15.75
C ILE A 107 -17.25 -32.41 16.68
N LEU A 108 -17.26 -33.11 17.80
CA LEU A 108 -18.33 -33.00 18.78
C LEU A 108 -18.23 -31.75 19.64
N PRO A 109 -19.32 -31.25 20.23
CA PRO A 109 -19.28 -30.11 21.14
C PRO A 109 -18.19 -30.19 22.20
N GLY A 110 -17.36 -29.15 22.27
CA GLY A 110 -16.20 -29.10 23.16
C GLY A 110 -15.23 -27.97 22.84
N LEU A 111 -14.25 -27.80 23.75
CA LEU A 111 -13.15 -26.86 23.59
C LEU A 111 -11.88 -27.64 23.19
N TYR A 112 -11.32 -27.32 22.04
CA TYR A 112 -10.16 -27.97 21.44
C TYR A 112 -8.99 -26.98 21.39
N GLU A 113 -8.08 -27.14 22.31
CA GLU A 113 -6.90 -26.30 22.46
C GLU A 113 -5.61 -27.14 22.44
N GLU A 114 -4.44 -26.51 22.35
CA GLU A 114 -3.21 -27.25 22.44
C GLU A 114 -3.07 -27.86 23.84
N GLU A 115 -3.00 -29.16 23.86
CA GLU A 115 -2.93 -29.94 25.07
C GLU A 115 -1.61 -30.69 25.19
N PRO A 116 -1.24 -31.18 26.39
CA PRO A 116 -0.09 -32.06 26.58
C PRO A 116 -0.13 -33.35 25.75
N SER A 117 -1.31 -33.69 25.18
CA SER A 117 -1.47 -34.81 24.27
C SER A 117 -0.77 -34.65 22.92
N LEU A 118 -0.48 -33.42 22.51
CA LEU A 118 0.39 -33.16 21.37
C LEU A 118 1.85 -33.16 21.85
N PRO A 119 2.73 -33.95 21.21
CA PRO A 119 4.13 -33.97 21.61
C PRO A 119 4.77 -32.60 21.36
N ARG A 120 5.52 -32.10 22.34
CA ARG A 120 6.30 -30.90 22.15
C ARG A 120 7.27 -31.07 20.98
N PRO A 121 7.53 -30.03 20.18
CA PRO A 121 8.52 -30.06 19.11
C PRO A 121 9.88 -30.53 19.65
N LYS A 122 10.58 -31.35 18.87
CA LYS A 122 11.88 -31.89 19.20
C LYS A 122 12.92 -31.60 18.11
N GLY A 123 14.19 -31.66 18.45
CA GLY A 123 15.28 -31.52 17.49
C GLY A 123 15.26 -30.17 16.78
N GLU A 124 15.26 -30.20 15.46
CA GLU A 124 15.22 -29.00 14.61
C GLU A 124 13.94 -28.18 14.84
N CYS A 125 12.78 -28.84 14.96
CA CYS A 125 11.52 -28.15 15.20
C CYS A 125 11.50 -27.40 16.54
N ALA A 126 12.17 -27.88 17.58
CA ALA A 126 12.31 -27.14 18.83
C ALA A 126 13.18 -25.86 18.68
N ARG A 127 14.12 -25.86 17.73
CA ARG A 127 14.97 -24.68 17.47
C ARG A 127 14.22 -23.60 16.67
N LEU A 128 13.20 -23.97 15.93
CA LEU A 128 12.39 -23.07 15.09
C LEU A 128 11.24 -22.38 15.83
N GLU A 129 11.15 -22.53 17.15
CA GLU A 129 10.13 -21.88 17.99
C GLU A 129 10.50 -20.44 18.42
N ALA A 130 11.57 -19.86 17.88
CA ALA A 130 11.97 -18.51 18.26
C ALA A 130 10.94 -17.45 17.83
N PRO A 131 10.59 -16.51 18.71
CA PRO A 131 9.66 -15.44 18.37
C PRO A 131 10.26 -14.47 17.36
N ASN A 132 9.44 -13.88 16.52
CA ASN A 132 9.80 -12.76 15.65
C ASN A 132 9.95 -11.49 16.48
N SER A 133 10.98 -10.69 16.19
CA SER A 133 11.25 -9.44 16.89
C SER A 133 10.27 -8.30 16.57
N GLN A 134 9.59 -8.35 15.43
CA GLN A 134 8.67 -7.28 15.01
C GLN A 134 7.21 -7.57 15.37
N LEU A 135 6.75 -8.78 15.08
CA LEU A 135 5.36 -9.20 15.27
C LEU A 135 5.16 -10.08 16.51
N GLY A 136 6.22 -10.30 17.30
CA GLY A 136 6.18 -11.23 18.44
C GLY A 136 6.28 -12.71 18.02
N TYR A 137 6.30 -13.01 16.72
CA TYR A 137 6.42 -14.35 16.17
C TYR A 137 7.30 -14.35 14.91
N GLN A 138 7.87 -15.50 14.57
CA GLN A 138 8.62 -15.71 13.34
C GLN A 138 7.78 -16.55 12.37
N ILE A 139 7.53 -16.03 11.18
CA ILE A 139 6.95 -16.85 10.11
C ILE A 139 8.03 -17.77 9.55
N LEU A 140 7.82 -19.07 9.70
CA LEU A 140 8.71 -20.09 9.15
C LEU A 140 8.56 -20.17 7.63
N SER A 141 9.67 -20.44 6.93
CA SER A 141 9.62 -20.73 5.49
C SER A 141 8.72 -21.95 5.22
N TYR A 142 8.17 -22.03 4.03
CA TYR A 142 7.32 -23.17 3.65
C TYR A 142 7.99 -24.53 3.89
N ALA A 143 9.28 -24.67 3.56
CA ALA A 143 10.04 -25.89 3.82
C ALA A 143 10.10 -26.24 5.32
N GLN A 144 10.31 -25.24 6.17
CA GLN A 144 10.30 -25.41 7.62
C GLN A 144 8.91 -25.76 8.15
N GLN A 145 7.86 -25.14 7.63
CA GLN A 145 6.48 -25.46 8.03
C GLN A 145 6.08 -26.87 7.59
N LYS A 146 6.51 -27.31 6.41
CA LYS A 146 6.30 -28.70 5.96
C LYS A 146 7.02 -29.70 6.84
N GLN A 147 8.23 -29.37 7.29
CA GLN A 147 9.00 -30.19 8.22
C GLN A 147 8.43 -30.18 9.65
N CYS A 148 7.96 -29.01 10.11
CA CYS A 148 7.51 -28.76 11.47
C CYS A 148 6.12 -28.10 11.48
N PRO A 149 5.07 -28.76 10.94
CA PRO A 149 3.78 -28.11 10.69
C PRO A 149 3.06 -27.67 11.97
N HIS A 150 3.38 -28.27 13.11
CA HIS A 150 2.73 -27.98 14.38
C HIS A 150 3.42 -26.87 15.20
N ASN A 151 4.55 -26.35 14.74
CA ASN A 151 5.20 -25.24 15.45
C ASN A 151 4.32 -23.99 15.41
N GLN A 152 3.73 -23.70 14.25
CA GLN A 152 2.96 -22.48 14.02
C GLN A 152 1.46 -22.70 13.82
N ASN A 153 1.03 -23.93 13.63
CA ASN A 153 -0.37 -24.27 13.41
C ASN A 153 -0.88 -25.20 14.51
N LEU A 154 -2.03 -24.87 15.10
CA LEU A 154 -2.71 -25.79 16.00
C LEU A 154 -3.20 -27.01 15.22
N VAL A 155 -3.76 -26.75 14.03
CA VAL A 155 -4.14 -27.78 13.06
C VAL A 155 -3.56 -27.45 11.69
N ALA A 156 -2.74 -28.37 11.14
CA ALA A 156 -2.16 -28.28 9.81
C ALA A 156 -2.76 -29.34 8.88
N ILE A 157 -3.39 -28.89 7.79
CA ILE A 157 -4.04 -29.72 6.77
C ILE A 157 -3.26 -29.53 5.47
N LEU A 158 -2.33 -30.45 5.18
CA LEU A 158 -1.42 -30.31 4.05
C LEU A 158 -1.73 -31.34 2.98
N GLY A 159 -2.15 -30.90 1.79
CA GLY A 159 -2.40 -31.76 0.63
C GLY A 159 -3.57 -32.77 0.79
N LYS A 160 -4.52 -32.52 1.69
CA LYS A 160 -5.69 -33.39 1.91
C LYS A 160 -6.82 -32.98 0.97
N LYS A 161 -7.10 -33.80 -0.02
CA LYS A 161 -8.09 -33.47 -1.06
C LYS A 161 -9.53 -33.81 -0.66
N GLN A 162 -10.47 -32.96 -0.99
CA GLN A 162 -11.91 -33.11 -0.77
C GLN A 162 -12.26 -33.48 0.69
N LEU A 163 -11.54 -32.91 1.65
CA LEU A 163 -11.76 -33.15 3.06
C LEU A 163 -12.91 -32.26 3.58
N GLN A 164 -13.87 -32.85 4.29
CA GLN A 164 -14.90 -32.12 5.00
C GLN A 164 -14.64 -32.16 6.50
N ILE A 165 -14.72 -31.00 7.17
CA ILE A 165 -14.58 -30.87 8.62
C ILE A 165 -15.80 -30.12 9.14
N GLU A 166 -16.56 -30.75 10.03
CA GLU A 166 -17.84 -30.24 10.49
C GLU A 166 -18.01 -30.39 12.01
N GLY A 167 -18.44 -29.31 12.67
CA GLY A 167 -18.91 -29.36 14.04
C GLY A 167 -20.32 -29.94 14.13
N THR A 168 -20.60 -30.80 15.14
CA THR A 168 -21.91 -31.42 15.34
C THR A 168 -22.80 -30.66 16.34
N GLY A 169 -22.40 -29.45 16.72
CA GLY A 169 -23.15 -28.57 17.61
C GLY A 169 -24.48 -28.07 17.01
N ALA A 170 -25.35 -27.52 17.85
CA ALA A 170 -26.51 -26.77 17.39
C ALA A 170 -26.12 -25.46 16.75
N GLU A 171 -25.07 -24.86 17.27
CA GLU A 171 -24.49 -23.61 16.78
C GLU A 171 -22.96 -23.74 16.65
N ARG A 172 -22.36 -22.89 15.84
CA ARG A 172 -20.91 -22.84 15.61
C ARG A 172 -20.08 -22.60 16.87
N THR A 173 -20.67 -22.02 17.92
CA THR A 173 -20.01 -21.79 19.21
C THR A 173 -19.94 -23.02 20.12
N ASP A 174 -20.63 -24.11 19.78
CA ASP A 174 -20.57 -25.35 20.54
C ASP A 174 -19.25 -26.11 20.33
N VAL A 175 -18.60 -25.91 19.18
CA VAL A 175 -17.32 -26.51 18.83
C VAL A 175 -16.28 -25.38 18.68
N VAL A 176 -15.33 -25.31 19.62
CA VAL A 176 -14.35 -24.23 19.65
C VAL A 176 -12.93 -24.78 19.48
N ILE A 177 -12.23 -24.34 18.45
CA ILE A 177 -10.81 -24.60 18.19
C ILE A 177 -10.05 -23.35 18.62
N ASP A 178 -9.25 -23.46 19.67
CA ASP A 178 -8.70 -22.34 20.40
C ASP A 178 -7.17 -22.40 20.47
N ALA A 179 -6.50 -21.49 19.80
CA ALA A 179 -5.05 -21.45 19.78
C ALA A 179 -4.42 -20.74 21.01
N LYS A 180 -5.22 -20.08 21.86
CA LYS A 180 -4.77 -19.41 23.11
C LYS A 180 -3.61 -18.44 22.91
N TYR A 181 -3.49 -17.85 21.73
CA TYR A 181 -2.36 -17.02 21.28
C TYR A 181 -0.99 -17.74 21.32
N GLN A 182 -1.00 -19.07 21.28
CA GLN A 182 0.22 -19.88 21.28
C GLN A 182 0.65 -20.33 19.89
N LYS A 183 -0.22 -20.12 18.90
CA LYS A 183 0.04 -20.47 17.49
C LYS A 183 -0.29 -19.29 16.57
N LEU A 184 0.42 -19.25 15.44
CA LEU A 184 0.09 -18.29 14.38
C LEU A 184 -1.30 -18.57 13.82
N ASN A 185 -1.59 -19.82 13.49
CA ASN A 185 -2.86 -20.21 12.88
C ASN A 185 -3.59 -21.24 13.77
N ALA A 186 -4.90 -21.08 13.94
CA ALA A 186 -5.71 -22.14 14.54
C ALA A 186 -5.84 -23.31 13.56
N ILE A 187 -6.21 -23.02 12.29
CA ILE A 187 -6.25 -24.01 11.21
C ILE A 187 -5.52 -23.43 9.99
N ARG A 188 -4.57 -24.19 9.45
CA ARG A 188 -3.98 -23.94 8.14
C ARG A 188 -4.28 -25.06 7.19
N ALA A 189 -4.89 -24.76 6.05
CA ALA A 189 -5.11 -25.67 4.94
C ALA A 189 -4.27 -25.23 3.74
N ASP A 190 -3.35 -26.08 3.28
CA ASP A 190 -2.42 -25.76 2.19
C ASP A 190 -2.50 -26.82 1.11
N GLY A 191 -2.78 -26.39 -0.13
CA GLY A 191 -2.87 -27.28 -1.31
C GLY A 191 -3.89 -28.42 -1.13
N SER A 192 -4.98 -28.17 -0.40
CA SER A 192 -6.00 -29.18 -0.02
C SER A 192 -7.30 -28.96 -0.79
N ASP A 193 -7.26 -29.05 -2.13
CA ASP A 193 -8.38 -28.72 -3.00
C ASP A 193 -9.66 -29.46 -2.64
N GLY A 194 -10.79 -28.74 -2.75
CA GLY A 194 -12.09 -29.25 -2.45
C GLY A 194 -12.41 -29.37 -0.96
N ILE A 195 -11.75 -28.56 -0.11
CA ILE A 195 -11.98 -28.60 1.34
C ILE A 195 -13.29 -27.92 1.73
N TYR A 196 -13.99 -28.45 2.73
CA TYR A 196 -15.24 -27.94 3.24
C TYR A 196 -15.17 -27.80 4.77
N PHE A 197 -15.30 -26.59 5.28
CA PHE A 197 -15.39 -26.26 6.69
C PHE A 197 -16.81 -25.88 7.07
N LYS A 198 -17.34 -26.41 8.19
CA LYS A 198 -18.69 -26.11 8.61
C LYS A 198 -18.88 -26.13 10.12
N ASN A 199 -19.67 -25.17 10.62
CA ASN A 199 -20.28 -25.14 11.94
C ASN A 199 -19.29 -25.31 13.12
N PHE A 200 -18.29 -24.43 13.21
CA PHE A 200 -17.39 -24.35 14.35
C PHE A 200 -16.82 -22.94 14.53
N THR A 201 -16.17 -22.71 15.65
CA THR A 201 -15.42 -21.49 15.97
C THR A 201 -13.92 -21.78 15.97
N ALA A 202 -13.13 -20.90 15.35
CA ALA A 202 -11.68 -20.86 15.49
C ALA A 202 -11.26 -19.50 16.07
N GLN A 203 -10.34 -19.46 17.03
CA GLN A 203 -10.07 -18.23 17.77
C GLN A 203 -8.68 -18.13 18.40
N ARG A 204 -8.34 -16.91 18.83
CA ARG A 204 -7.21 -16.53 19.68
C ARG A 204 -5.87 -16.96 19.11
N THR A 205 -5.58 -16.48 17.91
CA THR A 205 -4.29 -16.69 17.22
C THR A 205 -3.42 -15.44 17.28
N THR A 206 -2.13 -15.62 17.05
CA THR A 206 -1.22 -14.49 16.88
C THR A 206 -1.08 -14.06 15.41
N PHE A 207 -1.82 -14.70 14.51
CA PHE A 207 -1.89 -14.37 13.09
C PHE A 207 -3.28 -14.69 12.54
N ASN A 208 -3.50 -15.82 11.84
CA ASN A 208 -4.78 -16.15 11.21
C ASN A 208 -5.58 -17.17 12.01
N SER A 209 -6.88 -16.97 12.11
CA SER A 209 -7.73 -18.01 12.66
C SER A 209 -7.88 -19.20 11.71
N LEU A 210 -8.38 -18.96 10.51
CA LEU A 210 -8.49 -19.95 9.43
C LEU A 210 -7.71 -19.47 8.20
N TYR A 211 -6.63 -20.17 7.88
CA TYR A 211 -5.77 -19.88 6.73
C TYR A 211 -5.89 -20.96 5.65
N VAL A 212 -6.40 -20.57 4.49
CA VAL A 212 -6.56 -21.43 3.29
C VAL A 212 -5.60 -20.92 2.23
N LEU A 213 -4.68 -21.76 1.77
CA LEU A 213 -3.61 -21.35 0.88
C LEU A 213 -3.51 -22.25 -0.38
N ALA A 214 -3.41 -21.63 -1.54
CA ALA A 214 -3.18 -22.26 -2.83
C ALA A 214 -4.14 -23.42 -3.08
N GLN A 215 -5.44 -23.13 -3.12
CA GLN A 215 -6.49 -24.14 -3.29
C GLN A 215 -7.40 -23.84 -4.47
N ASP A 216 -7.75 -24.88 -5.19
CA ASP A 216 -8.80 -24.86 -6.19
C ASP A 216 -10.03 -25.62 -5.68
N GLY A 217 -10.96 -24.84 -5.12
CA GLY A 217 -12.17 -25.32 -4.46
C GLY A 217 -12.08 -25.32 -2.94
N PHE A 218 -12.86 -24.44 -2.29
CA PHE A 218 -13.07 -24.46 -0.85
C PHE A 218 -14.44 -23.89 -0.47
N VAL A 219 -14.97 -24.32 0.69
CA VAL A 219 -16.18 -23.73 1.31
C VAL A 219 -15.94 -23.48 2.78
N ILE A 220 -16.35 -22.29 3.23
CA ILE A 220 -16.45 -21.89 4.63
C ILE A 220 -17.93 -21.60 4.91
N ASP A 221 -18.58 -22.49 5.65
CA ASP A 221 -20.03 -22.50 5.88
C ASP A 221 -20.34 -22.44 7.37
N ASP A 222 -20.98 -21.37 7.83
CA ASP A 222 -21.36 -21.20 9.24
C ASP A 222 -20.18 -21.35 10.21
N VAL A 223 -19.05 -20.71 9.89
CA VAL A 223 -17.85 -20.69 10.74
C VAL A 223 -17.70 -19.32 11.37
N LEU A 224 -17.32 -19.29 12.63
CA LEU A 224 -16.98 -18.09 13.38
C LEU A 224 -15.46 -18.01 13.59
N THR A 225 -14.88 -16.83 13.31
CA THR A 225 -13.50 -16.50 13.71
C THR A 225 -13.50 -15.25 14.57
N ARG A 226 -12.67 -15.22 15.63
CA ARG A 226 -12.64 -14.08 16.53
C ARG A 226 -11.36 -13.98 17.35
N TRP A 227 -11.05 -12.73 17.76
CA TRP A 227 -9.98 -12.41 18.71
C TRP A 227 -8.60 -12.86 18.24
N ASN A 228 -8.26 -12.45 17.02
CA ASN A 228 -6.98 -12.77 16.41
C ASN A 228 -6.11 -11.51 16.28
N ASP A 229 -4.82 -11.67 16.34
CA ASP A 229 -3.91 -10.53 16.24
C ASP A 229 -3.89 -9.94 14.83
N GLU A 230 -4.18 -10.74 13.80
CA GLU A 230 -4.34 -10.27 12.42
C GLU A 230 -5.69 -10.69 11.83
N TYR A 231 -5.79 -11.78 11.08
CA TYR A 231 -6.97 -12.10 10.26
C TYR A 231 -7.92 -13.10 10.92
N GLY A 232 -9.21 -12.89 10.72
CA GLY A 232 -10.20 -13.91 10.97
C GLY A 232 -10.11 -15.04 9.94
N PHE A 233 -10.52 -14.76 8.72
CA PHE A 233 -10.39 -15.64 7.57
C PHE A 233 -9.38 -15.08 6.59
N LEU A 234 -8.36 -15.84 6.26
CA LEU A 234 -7.46 -15.58 5.15
C LEU A 234 -7.56 -16.72 4.14
N THR A 235 -7.99 -16.44 2.91
CA THR A 235 -7.78 -17.33 1.78
C THR A 235 -6.85 -16.67 0.79
N PHE A 236 -5.75 -17.34 0.46
CA PHE A 236 -4.68 -16.73 -0.33
C PHE A 236 -4.35 -17.57 -1.55
N ALA A 237 -4.26 -16.92 -2.72
CA ALA A 237 -3.99 -17.56 -3.99
C ALA A 237 -4.95 -18.75 -4.27
N SER A 238 -6.25 -18.51 -4.20
CA SER A 238 -7.28 -19.56 -4.29
C SER A 238 -8.31 -19.23 -5.37
N ASP A 239 -8.99 -20.27 -5.87
CA ASP A 239 -10.07 -20.19 -6.84
C ASP A 239 -11.23 -21.10 -6.40
N HIS A 240 -12.41 -20.97 -7.02
CA HIS A 240 -13.64 -21.72 -6.71
C HIS A 240 -13.98 -21.73 -5.22
N GLY A 241 -13.86 -20.54 -4.60
CA GLY A 241 -14.13 -20.34 -3.19
C GLY A 241 -15.56 -19.90 -2.88
N LEU A 242 -16.09 -20.35 -1.75
CA LEU A 242 -17.37 -19.89 -1.22
C LEU A 242 -17.29 -19.68 0.29
N TYR A 243 -17.58 -18.45 0.73
CA TYR A 243 -17.91 -18.13 2.12
C TYR A 243 -19.40 -17.94 2.23
N LYS A 244 -20.04 -18.61 3.18
CA LYS A 244 -21.47 -18.40 3.44
C LYS A 244 -21.82 -18.48 4.92
N ASN A 245 -22.71 -17.62 5.36
CA ASN A 245 -23.22 -17.57 6.73
C ASN A 245 -22.11 -17.44 7.79
N CYS A 246 -20.96 -16.91 7.45
CA CYS A 246 -19.81 -16.80 8.32
C CYS A 246 -19.87 -15.56 9.22
N GLU A 247 -19.10 -15.57 10.29
CA GLU A 247 -18.93 -14.39 11.14
C GLU A 247 -17.47 -14.21 11.54
N SER A 248 -17.02 -12.94 11.58
CA SER A 248 -15.66 -12.64 12.01
C SER A 248 -15.61 -11.33 12.79
N TYR A 249 -14.98 -11.34 13.98
CA TYR A 249 -14.85 -10.12 14.78
C TYR A 249 -13.68 -10.10 15.74
N GLY A 250 -13.30 -8.88 16.14
CA GLY A 250 -12.24 -8.67 17.13
C GLY A 250 -10.85 -9.01 16.58
N ASN A 251 -10.58 -8.73 15.29
CA ASN A 251 -9.32 -9.04 14.65
C ASN A 251 -8.50 -7.76 14.40
N GLY A 252 -7.19 -7.86 14.61
CA GLY A 252 -6.25 -6.74 14.48
C GLY A 252 -6.04 -6.27 13.04
N ASP A 253 -6.40 -7.09 12.07
CA ASP A 253 -6.49 -6.71 10.66
C ASP A 253 -7.92 -7.00 10.17
N SER A 254 -8.11 -7.76 9.11
CA SER A 254 -9.43 -7.96 8.52
C SER A 254 -10.18 -9.18 9.06
N GLY A 255 -11.50 -9.04 9.10
CA GLY A 255 -12.37 -10.18 9.38
C GLY A 255 -12.37 -11.21 8.26
N ILE A 256 -12.46 -10.75 7.00
CA ILE A 256 -12.48 -11.59 5.80
C ILE A 256 -11.45 -11.05 4.79
N TYR A 257 -10.51 -11.91 4.36
CA TYR A 257 -9.46 -11.54 3.41
C TYR A 257 -9.26 -12.60 2.32
N PRO A 258 -9.90 -12.48 1.14
CA PRO A 258 -9.62 -13.28 -0.03
C PRO A 258 -8.42 -12.69 -0.81
N GLY A 259 -7.23 -12.73 -0.23
CA GLY A 259 -6.01 -12.16 -0.82
C GLY A 259 -5.53 -12.94 -2.02
N SER A 260 -5.04 -12.25 -3.03
CA SER A 260 -4.51 -12.87 -4.27
C SER A 260 -5.45 -13.94 -4.84
N ALA A 261 -6.75 -13.69 -4.83
CA ALA A 261 -7.72 -14.53 -5.52
C ALA A 261 -7.41 -14.55 -7.03
N SER A 262 -7.81 -15.62 -7.71
CA SER A 262 -7.45 -15.79 -9.14
C SER A 262 -8.02 -14.69 -10.03
N ASP A 263 -7.16 -14.00 -10.76
CA ASP A 263 -7.57 -12.99 -11.76
C ASP A 263 -8.00 -13.70 -13.06
N ILE A 264 -9.25 -14.15 -13.06
CA ILE A 264 -9.85 -14.89 -14.18
C ILE A 264 -10.62 -14.01 -15.16
N ASN A 265 -10.70 -12.71 -14.88
CA ASN A 265 -11.50 -11.76 -15.66
C ASN A 265 -10.66 -10.66 -16.33
N ASP A 266 -9.35 -10.83 -16.40
CA ASP A 266 -8.49 -9.88 -17.09
C ASP A 266 -8.94 -9.72 -18.56
N GLY A 267 -9.13 -8.44 -18.97
CA GLY A 267 -9.59 -8.08 -20.31
C GLY A 267 -11.10 -8.16 -20.56
N TYR A 268 -11.92 -8.63 -19.62
CA TYR A 268 -13.38 -8.69 -19.80
C TYR A 268 -14.12 -7.38 -19.48
N GLY A 269 -13.47 -6.40 -18.89
CA GLY A 269 -14.14 -5.18 -18.45
C GLY A 269 -15.22 -5.46 -17.40
N TYR A 270 -16.47 -5.04 -17.65
CA TYR A 270 -17.58 -5.31 -16.72
C TYR A 270 -18.35 -6.61 -17.00
N ASP A 271 -18.05 -7.29 -18.10
CA ASP A 271 -18.75 -8.51 -18.53
C ASP A 271 -18.05 -9.74 -17.93
N VAL A 272 -18.18 -9.89 -16.62
CA VAL A 272 -17.51 -10.93 -15.83
C VAL A 272 -18.22 -12.28 -16.00
N PRO A 273 -17.61 -13.31 -16.61
CA PRO A 273 -18.25 -14.60 -16.85
C PRO A 273 -18.40 -15.45 -15.58
N ARG A 274 -17.50 -15.36 -14.63
CA ARG A 274 -17.60 -15.98 -13.29
C ARG A 274 -16.72 -15.24 -12.29
N TYR A 275 -16.94 -15.51 -11.03
CA TYR A 275 -16.07 -15.04 -9.95
C TYR A 275 -15.20 -16.20 -9.41
N SER A 276 -14.00 -15.87 -8.96
CA SER A 276 -13.09 -16.84 -8.35
C SER A 276 -13.55 -17.20 -6.93
N ILE A 277 -14.07 -16.22 -6.20
CA ILE A 277 -14.55 -16.41 -4.83
C ILE A 277 -15.89 -15.67 -4.68
N GLU A 278 -16.85 -16.33 -4.01
CA GLU A 278 -18.13 -15.75 -3.63
C GLU A 278 -18.22 -15.66 -2.10
N ILE A 279 -18.73 -14.51 -1.60
CA ILE A 279 -18.91 -14.26 -0.16
C ILE A 279 -20.34 -13.76 0.07
N THR A 280 -21.14 -14.54 0.82
CA THR A 280 -22.56 -14.24 0.99
C THR A 280 -23.07 -14.58 2.38
N GLY A 281 -23.99 -13.77 2.92
CA GLY A 281 -24.64 -14.00 4.22
C GLY A 281 -23.66 -13.94 5.40
N CYS A 282 -22.48 -13.36 5.23
CA CYS A 282 -21.49 -13.23 6.28
C CYS A 282 -21.61 -11.89 7.00
N ARG A 283 -21.23 -11.88 8.28
CA ARG A 283 -21.06 -10.64 9.05
C ARG A 283 -19.63 -10.49 9.52
N SER A 284 -19.04 -9.31 9.27
CA SER A 284 -17.69 -8.98 9.72
C SER A 284 -17.72 -7.65 10.48
N HIS A 285 -17.39 -7.68 11.78
CA HIS A 285 -17.59 -6.52 12.65
C HIS A 285 -16.53 -6.41 13.75
N HIS A 286 -16.34 -5.18 14.27
CA HIS A 286 -15.37 -4.90 15.34
C HIS A 286 -13.93 -5.36 14.99
N ASN A 287 -13.55 -5.27 13.73
CA ASN A 287 -12.21 -5.52 13.24
C ASN A 287 -11.53 -4.20 12.86
N MET A 288 -10.25 -4.23 12.56
CA MET A 288 -9.61 -3.07 11.90
C MET A 288 -10.29 -2.80 10.55
N VAL A 289 -10.48 -3.81 9.72
CA VAL A 289 -11.31 -3.70 8.51
C VAL A 289 -12.24 -4.93 8.39
N GLY A 290 -13.47 -4.71 7.94
CA GLY A 290 -14.42 -5.81 7.77
C GLY A 290 -13.99 -6.78 6.68
N TYR A 291 -13.60 -6.24 5.52
CA TYR A 291 -13.15 -6.98 4.35
C TYR A 291 -11.87 -6.35 3.77
N SER A 292 -10.84 -7.16 3.54
CA SER A 292 -9.65 -6.77 2.80
C SER A 292 -9.60 -7.48 1.45
N GLY A 293 -9.43 -6.72 0.39
CA GLY A 293 -9.35 -7.21 -0.98
C GLY A 293 -8.00 -6.91 -1.64
N THR A 294 -6.91 -6.90 -0.88
CA THR A 294 -5.58 -6.71 -1.48
C THR A 294 -5.30 -7.81 -2.49
N ALA A 295 -5.13 -7.44 -3.76
CA ALA A 295 -5.06 -8.38 -4.88
C ALA A 295 -6.22 -9.41 -4.88
N GLY A 296 -7.36 -9.05 -4.32
CA GLY A 296 -8.58 -9.88 -4.30
C GLY A 296 -9.31 -9.79 -5.63
N ASP A 297 -8.81 -10.50 -6.63
CA ASP A 297 -9.33 -10.43 -7.99
C ASP A 297 -10.57 -11.28 -8.19
N SER A 298 -11.50 -10.75 -8.99
CA SER A 298 -12.69 -11.50 -9.39
C SER A 298 -13.50 -12.07 -8.21
N VAL A 299 -13.70 -11.26 -7.15
CA VAL A 299 -14.45 -11.65 -5.94
C VAL A 299 -15.85 -11.04 -5.97
N TYR A 300 -16.87 -11.88 -5.72
CA TYR A 300 -18.26 -11.45 -5.59
C TYR A 300 -18.70 -11.43 -4.14
N VAL A 301 -18.96 -10.24 -3.62
CA VAL A 301 -19.32 -9.96 -2.22
C VAL A 301 -20.75 -9.44 -2.18
N HIS A 302 -21.70 -10.24 -1.68
CA HIS A 302 -23.09 -9.83 -1.72
C HIS A 302 -23.90 -10.31 -0.52
N ASP A 303 -24.92 -9.55 -0.17
CA ASP A 303 -25.84 -9.87 0.93
C ASP A 303 -25.13 -10.08 2.29
N ASN A 304 -24.02 -9.34 2.52
CA ASN A 304 -23.25 -9.38 3.76
C ASN A 304 -23.49 -8.14 4.62
N GLU A 305 -23.01 -8.19 5.87
CA GLU A 305 -22.98 -7.06 6.79
C GLU A 305 -21.54 -6.77 7.25
N PHE A 306 -21.09 -5.52 7.04
CA PHE A 306 -19.79 -5.01 7.50
C PHE A 306 -20.05 -3.80 8.41
N ASP A 307 -19.92 -4.00 9.71
CA ASP A 307 -20.34 -2.98 10.68
C ASP A 307 -19.39 -2.83 11.86
N HIS A 308 -19.34 -1.63 12.44
CA HIS A 308 -18.57 -1.32 13.65
C HIS A 308 -17.06 -1.66 13.53
N ASN A 309 -16.52 -1.76 12.34
CA ASN A 309 -15.08 -1.84 12.10
C ASN A 309 -14.46 -0.44 12.12
N MET A 310 -13.14 -0.34 12.04
CA MET A 310 -12.48 0.93 11.77
C MET A 310 -12.72 1.37 10.31
N GLY A 311 -12.67 0.43 9.36
CA GLY A 311 -13.11 0.58 7.97
C GLY A 311 -13.98 -0.60 7.55
N GLY A 312 -14.98 -0.38 6.68
CA GLY A 312 -15.90 -1.43 6.26
C GLY A 312 -15.24 -2.43 5.31
N ALA A 313 -14.73 -1.96 4.19
CA ALA A 313 -14.06 -2.78 3.17
C ALA A 313 -12.93 -2.02 2.48
N SER A 314 -11.92 -2.74 2.01
CA SER A 314 -10.82 -2.21 1.20
C SER A 314 -10.60 -3.08 -0.03
N MET A 315 -10.54 -2.47 -1.20
CA MET A 315 -10.02 -3.04 -2.44
C MET A 315 -8.73 -2.30 -2.77
N ASP A 316 -7.60 -2.96 -2.66
CA ASP A 316 -6.34 -2.26 -2.78
C ASP A 316 -5.24 -3.03 -3.52
N SER A 317 -4.29 -2.25 -4.03
CA SER A 317 -3.05 -2.70 -4.66
C SER A 317 -1.83 -2.13 -3.92
N ALA A 318 -1.97 -1.81 -2.64
CA ALA A 318 -0.95 -1.07 -1.91
C ALA A 318 0.24 -1.94 -1.47
N PHE A 319 0.05 -3.24 -1.34
CA PHE A 319 1.07 -4.12 -0.79
C PHE A 319 1.82 -4.88 -1.89
N PRO A 320 3.13 -4.64 -2.07
CA PRO A 320 3.93 -5.31 -3.09
C PRO A 320 4.10 -6.81 -2.80
N GLY A 321 4.37 -7.59 -3.84
CA GLY A 321 4.67 -9.01 -3.72
C GLY A 321 3.46 -9.95 -3.78
N HIS A 322 2.24 -9.43 -3.75
CA HIS A 322 1.05 -10.25 -3.91
C HIS A 322 0.89 -10.70 -5.37
N PRO A 323 0.74 -12.00 -5.65
CA PRO A 323 0.35 -12.44 -6.99
C PRO A 323 -1.03 -11.88 -7.36
N GLY A 324 -1.23 -11.53 -8.62
CA GLY A 324 -2.49 -10.95 -9.10
C GLY A 324 -2.60 -9.42 -9.00
N LEU A 325 -1.58 -8.70 -8.50
CA LEU A 325 -1.60 -7.24 -8.56
C LEU A 325 -1.57 -6.71 -10.01
N PRO A 326 -2.31 -5.64 -10.35
CA PRO A 326 -3.21 -4.86 -9.48
C PRO A 326 -4.53 -5.58 -9.22
N GLN A 327 -5.23 -5.20 -8.12
CA GLN A 327 -6.55 -5.73 -7.79
C GLN A 327 -7.58 -5.36 -8.86
N ASN A 328 -8.37 -6.33 -9.33
CA ASN A 328 -9.34 -6.14 -10.41
C ASN A 328 -10.67 -6.89 -10.14
N HIS A 329 -11.76 -6.40 -10.74
CA HIS A 329 -13.04 -7.12 -10.93
C HIS A 329 -13.74 -7.61 -9.65
N ALA A 330 -13.59 -6.92 -8.51
CA ALA A 330 -14.45 -7.20 -7.37
C ALA A 330 -15.85 -6.61 -7.61
N ARG A 331 -16.89 -7.33 -7.19
CA ARG A 331 -18.28 -6.86 -7.20
C ARG A 331 -18.86 -6.89 -5.80
N PHE A 332 -19.32 -5.74 -5.34
CA PHE A 332 -20.03 -5.56 -4.08
C PHE A 332 -21.51 -5.23 -4.37
N GLU A 333 -22.41 -6.09 -3.94
CA GLU A 333 -23.83 -5.95 -4.25
C GLU A 333 -24.71 -6.27 -3.05
N ARG A 334 -25.69 -5.44 -2.76
CA ARG A 334 -26.68 -5.64 -1.68
C ARG A 334 -26.12 -5.85 -0.28
N ASN A 335 -24.90 -5.36 -0.02
CA ASN A 335 -24.32 -5.43 1.32
C ASN A 335 -24.85 -4.31 2.22
N LEU A 336 -24.82 -4.56 3.54
CA LEU A 336 -24.99 -3.56 4.58
C LEU A 336 -23.61 -3.12 5.08
N ILE A 337 -23.25 -1.87 4.91
CA ILE A 337 -21.94 -1.34 5.30
C ILE A 337 -22.19 -0.10 6.15
N HIS A 338 -22.06 -0.24 7.46
CA HIS A 338 -22.51 0.85 8.32
C HIS A 338 -21.72 0.99 9.62
N ASP A 339 -21.70 2.22 10.14
CA ASP A 339 -21.13 2.52 11.45
C ASP A 339 -19.65 2.07 11.62
N ASN A 340 -18.87 2.02 10.54
CA ASN A 340 -17.47 1.60 10.59
C ASN A 340 -16.59 2.76 11.08
N ASN A 341 -16.75 3.11 12.35
CA ASN A 341 -16.20 4.30 12.98
C ASN A 341 -15.30 3.97 14.19
N ALA A 342 -14.98 2.70 14.41
CA ALA A 342 -14.13 2.31 15.52
C ALA A 342 -12.75 2.97 15.40
N ASP A 343 -12.29 3.55 16.50
CA ASP A 343 -10.94 4.10 16.61
C ASP A 343 -10.16 3.28 17.63
N TYR A 344 -9.28 2.43 17.15
CA TYR A 344 -8.45 1.55 17.98
C TYR A 344 -7.06 2.13 18.26
N TYR A 345 -6.72 3.27 17.71
CA TYR A 345 -5.41 3.90 17.92
C TYR A 345 -5.11 4.31 19.36
N PRO A 346 -6.10 4.58 20.23
CA PRO A 346 -5.83 4.74 21.66
C PRO A 346 -5.09 3.56 22.30
N TYR A 347 -5.39 2.31 21.90
CA TYR A 347 -4.70 1.11 22.41
C TYR A 347 -3.23 1.01 21.93
N VAL A 348 -2.93 1.64 20.81
CA VAL A 348 -1.55 1.79 20.33
C VAL A 348 -0.83 2.86 21.14
N ALA A 349 -1.49 3.99 21.37
CA ALA A 349 -0.93 5.13 22.06
C ALA A 349 -0.62 4.85 23.54
N ASP A 350 -1.47 4.08 24.24
CA ASP A 350 -1.30 3.74 25.66
C ASP A 350 -0.37 2.55 25.89
N GLY A 351 0.07 1.88 24.82
CA GLY A 351 0.98 0.74 24.87
C GLY A 351 0.32 -0.62 25.07
N THR A 352 -1.01 -0.72 25.05
CA THR A 352 -1.74 -1.99 25.11
C THR A 352 -1.34 -2.91 23.98
N CYS A 353 -1.26 -2.40 22.76
CA CYS A 353 -0.85 -3.17 21.58
C CYS A 353 0.62 -3.58 21.55
N ALA A 354 1.44 -3.05 22.45
CA ALA A 354 2.84 -3.46 22.59
C ALA A 354 3.03 -4.67 23.51
N LYS A 355 1.96 -5.09 24.21
CA LYS A 355 1.97 -6.29 25.05
C LYS A 355 1.93 -7.56 24.19
N PRO A 356 2.30 -8.72 24.72
CA PRO A 356 2.02 -10.01 24.07
C PRO A 356 0.52 -10.16 23.78
N PRO A 357 0.12 -10.77 22.66
CA PRO A 357 -1.31 -10.88 22.27
C PRO A 357 -2.22 -11.42 23.38
N VAL A 358 -1.76 -12.39 24.16
CA VAL A 358 -2.51 -12.97 25.29
C VAL A 358 -2.83 -11.96 26.42
N GLU A 359 -2.12 -10.84 26.47
CA GLU A 359 -2.29 -9.80 27.50
C GLU A 359 -2.98 -8.54 26.99
N ARG A 360 -3.39 -8.51 25.71
CA ARG A 360 -3.96 -7.31 25.09
C ARG A 360 -5.43 -7.12 25.42
N GLY A 361 -6.18 -8.20 25.65
CA GLY A 361 -7.62 -8.13 25.96
C GLY A 361 -8.52 -8.07 24.73
N TYR A 362 -8.21 -8.85 23.70
CA TYR A 362 -9.06 -8.97 22.51
C TYR A 362 -10.48 -9.43 22.86
N GLU A 363 -10.61 -10.30 23.85
CA GLU A 363 -11.90 -10.80 24.37
C GLU A 363 -12.72 -9.71 25.04
N ASP A 364 -12.09 -8.63 25.50
CA ASP A 364 -12.71 -7.47 26.13
C ASP A 364 -12.93 -6.31 25.15
N GLY A 365 -12.77 -6.56 23.83
CA GLY A 365 -13.02 -5.60 22.77
C GLY A 365 -11.82 -4.75 22.36
N VAL A 366 -10.63 -5.06 22.86
CA VAL A 366 -9.39 -4.46 22.34
C VAL A 366 -9.12 -5.00 20.93
N VAL A 367 -8.74 -4.12 20.03
CA VAL A 367 -8.25 -4.47 18.69
C VAL A 367 -6.97 -3.69 18.45
N CYS A 368 -5.92 -4.38 18.02
CA CYS A 368 -4.62 -3.78 17.74
C CYS A 368 -4.39 -3.69 16.23
N PRO A 369 -4.55 -2.49 15.62
CA PRO A 369 -4.40 -2.33 14.18
C PRO A 369 -3.01 -2.76 13.69
N GLN A 370 -2.96 -3.66 12.74
CA GLN A 370 -1.72 -4.15 12.14
C GLN A 370 -1.22 -3.25 11.01
N ILE A 371 -2.12 -2.55 10.36
CA ILE A 371 -1.80 -1.54 9.34
C ILE A 371 -2.48 -0.22 9.66
N SER A 372 -2.04 0.85 9.01
CA SER A 372 -2.67 2.17 9.14
C SER A 372 -3.91 2.25 8.26
N MET A 373 -5.07 2.48 8.87
CA MET A 373 -6.35 2.68 8.19
C MET A 373 -7.09 3.90 8.77
N PRO A 374 -7.72 4.74 7.93
CA PRO A 374 -8.51 5.85 8.43
C PRO A 374 -9.86 5.38 9.00
N PRO A 375 -10.18 5.65 10.27
CA PRO A 375 -11.49 5.33 10.82
C PRO A 375 -12.62 6.07 10.11
N GLY A 376 -13.79 5.43 10.02
CA GLY A 376 -15.00 6.09 9.53
C GLY A 376 -15.24 5.99 8.03
N THR A 377 -14.67 4.99 7.36
CA THR A 377 -14.85 4.78 5.92
C THR A 377 -15.65 3.52 5.64
N GLY A 378 -16.62 3.61 4.73
CA GLY A 378 -17.40 2.46 4.29
C GLY A 378 -16.60 1.54 3.38
N ILE A 379 -16.32 1.98 2.14
CA ILE A 379 -15.52 1.22 1.17
C ILE A 379 -14.36 2.07 0.68
N ILE A 380 -13.16 1.52 0.78
CA ILE A 380 -11.92 2.10 0.26
C ILE A 380 -11.57 1.38 -1.04
N THR A 381 -11.31 2.13 -2.12
CA THR A 381 -10.70 1.64 -3.34
C THR A 381 -9.37 2.36 -3.51
N ALA A 382 -8.29 1.66 -3.23
CA ALA A 382 -6.93 2.21 -3.25
C ALA A 382 -6.08 1.43 -4.25
N GLY A 383 -6.23 1.74 -5.53
CA GLY A 383 -5.54 1.04 -6.61
C GLY A 383 -6.30 -0.16 -7.16
N GLY A 384 -7.60 -0.24 -6.94
CA GLY A 384 -8.45 -1.28 -7.52
C GLY A 384 -9.09 -0.85 -8.84
N ASN A 385 -9.24 -1.77 -9.80
CA ASN A 385 -9.75 -1.49 -11.13
C ASN A 385 -10.94 -2.38 -11.49
N TRP A 386 -11.80 -1.88 -12.37
CA TRP A 386 -12.95 -2.62 -12.89
C TRP A 386 -13.90 -3.16 -11.82
N ASN A 387 -13.89 -2.55 -10.63
CA ASN A 387 -14.79 -2.94 -9.56
C ASN A 387 -16.19 -2.39 -9.77
N ILE A 388 -17.17 -3.15 -9.33
CA ILE A 388 -18.59 -2.79 -9.39
C ILE A 388 -19.12 -2.71 -7.96
N TYR A 389 -19.65 -1.56 -7.60
CA TYR A 389 -20.32 -1.30 -6.33
C TYR A 389 -21.75 -0.92 -6.60
N GLU A 390 -22.72 -1.81 -6.37
CA GLU A 390 -24.10 -1.55 -6.72
C GLU A 390 -25.11 -2.05 -5.69
N ASN A 391 -26.19 -1.33 -5.52
CA ASN A 391 -27.29 -1.66 -4.62
C ASN A 391 -26.87 -1.90 -3.15
N ASN A 392 -25.75 -1.34 -2.69
CA ASN A 392 -25.34 -1.45 -1.29
C ASN A 392 -25.99 -0.37 -0.44
N TRP A 393 -26.28 -0.68 0.82
CA TRP A 393 -26.66 0.31 1.83
C TRP A 393 -25.42 0.73 2.61
N ILE A 394 -24.99 2.00 2.44
CA ILE A 394 -23.80 2.53 3.11
C ILE A 394 -24.17 3.78 3.88
N TYR A 395 -24.13 3.69 5.22
CA TYR A 395 -24.61 4.78 6.06
C TYR A 395 -23.88 4.87 7.40
N GLY A 396 -24.01 6.04 8.07
CA GLY A 396 -23.45 6.29 9.38
C GLY A 396 -21.92 6.37 9.42
N GLN A 397 -21.26 6.58 8.30
CA GLN A 397 -19.80 6.69 8.21
C GLN A 397 -19.36 8.12 8.61
N GLN A 398 -18.44 8.22 9.56
CA GLN A 398 -17.96 9.53 10.04
C GLN A 398 -16.96 10.21 9.10
N ARG A 399 -16.48 9.52 8.05
CA ARG A 399 -15.55 10.05 7.07
C ARG A 399 -16.15 10.03 5.66
N ALA A 400 -16.30 8.89 5.07
CA ALA A 400 -16.85 8.76 3.73
C ALA A 400 -17.54 7.40 3.53
N ALA A 401 -18.62 7.34 2.74
CA ALA A 401 -19.18 6.07 2.29
C ALA A 401 -18.22 5.38 1.32
N PHE A 402 -17.78 6.10 0.29
CA PHE A 402 -16.78 5.63 -0.65
C PHE A 402 -15.53 6.52 -0.60
N PHE A 403 -14.38 5.91 -0.55
CA PHE A 403 -13.08 6.55 -0.65
C PHE A 403 -12.31 5.94 -1.82
N LEU A 404 -12.00 6.73 -2.84
CA LEU A 404 -11.31 6.30 -4.05
C LEU A 404 -10.00 7.06 -4.23
N SER A 405 -8.90 6.34 -4.34
CA SER A 405 -7.58 6.92 -4.60
C SER A 405 -6.73 6.04 -5.49
N ALA A 406 -5.84 6.65 -6.26
CA ALA A 406 -4.82 5.92 -6.99
C ALA A 406 -3.74 5.39 -6.04
N VAL A 407 -3.09 4.29 -6.45
CA VAL A 407 -1.88 3.76 -5.81
C VAL A 407 -0.78 3.64 -6.85
N PRO A 408 0.30 4.41 -6.73
CA PRO A 408 1.40 4.37 -7.69
C PRO A 408 2.06 2.99 -7.78
N ALA A 409 2.41 2.59 -8.99
CA ALA A 409 2.98 1.29 -9.29
C ALA A 409 4.21 0.93 -8.46
N PHE A 410 5.05 1.91 -8.12
CA PHE A 410 6.26 1.66 -7.32
C PHE A 410 5.96 1.23 -5.87
N ILE A 411 4.80 1.59 -5.30
CA ILE A 411 4.41 1.16 -3.96
C ILE A 411 4.20 -0.36 -3.93
N ARG A 412 3.60 -0.91 -4.98
CA ARG A 412 3.39 -2.36 -5.10
C ARG A 412 4.57 -3.10 -5.74
N GLY A 413 5.72 -2.44 -5.95
CA GLY A 413 6.92 -3.09 -6.51
C GLY A 413 6.78 -3.52 -7.97
N GLU A 414 5.88 -2.94 -8.75
CA GLU A 414 5.61 -3.33 -10.13
C GLU A 414 6.74 -2.89 -11.06
N ASN A 415 7.34 -3.84 -11.76
CA ASN A 415 8.44 -3.62 -12.69
C ASN A 415 8.04 -3.77 -14.16
N ALA A 416 6.87 -4.35 -14.47
CA ALA A 416 6.41 -4.49 -15.83
C ALA A 416 5.91 -3.14 -16.37
N LEU A 417 6.47 -2.68 -17.49
CA LEU A 417 6.17 -1.36 -18.04
C LEU A 417 4.66 -1.15 -18.31
N ALA A 418 3.97 -2.17 -18.79
CA ALA A 418 2.54 -2.10 -19.06
C ALA A 418 1.69 -1.93 -17.79
N LYS A 419 2.23 -2.33 -16.64
CA LYS A 419 1.55 -2.25 -15.33
C LYS A 419 2.04 -1.08 -14.46
N GLN A 420 2.98 -0.27 -14.95
CA GLN A 420 3.50 0.90 -14.24
C GLN A 420 2.58 2.12 -14.33
N VAL A 421 1.31 1.92 -14.34
CA VAL A 421 0.29 2.97 -14.34
C VAL A 421 -0.35 3.01 -12.97
N ASP A 422 -0.71 4.18 -12.50
CA ASP A 422 -1.55 4.28 -11.33
C ASP A 422 -2.82 3.47 -11.56
N THR A 423 -3.23 2.77 -10.51
CA THR A 423 -4.46 2.00 -10.53
C THR A 423 -5.64 2.82 -10.00
N SER A 424 -6.80 2.23 -9.82
CA SER A 424 -8.11 2.86 -9.54
C SER A 424 -8.78 3.40 -10.80
N HIS A 425 -8.83 2.55 -11.80
CA HIS A 425 -9.48 2.84 -13.08
C HIS A 425 -10.77 2.04 -13.26
N HIS A 426 -11.71 2.60 -14.00
CA HIS A 426 -12.93 1.91 -14.44
C HIS A 426 -13.77 1.32 -13.30
N ASN A 427 -13.82 1.98 -12.13
CA ASN A 427 -14.71 1.56 -11.06
C ASN A 427 -16.11 2.15 -11.26
N ARG A 428 -17.12 1.31 -11.16
CA ARG A 428 -18.52 1.68 -11.32
C ARG A 428 -19.25 1.68 -9.98
N TYR A 429 -19.86 2.81 -9.67
CA TYR A 429 -20.69 3.01 -8.48
C TYR A 429 -22.12 3.30 -8.93
N ALA A 430 -23.04 2.36 -8.71
CA ALA A 430 -24.40 2.49 -9.24
C ALA A 430 -25.47 2.09 -8.20
N ASP A 431 -26.54 2.86 -8.14
CA ASP A 431 -27.75 2.54 -7.37
C ASP A 431 -27.52 2.21 -5.89
N ASN A 432 -26.46 2.77 -5.29
CA ASN A 432 -26.17 2.58 -3.88
C ASN A 432 -27.04 3.50 -3.02
N HIS A 433 -27.56 2.96 -1.92
CA HIS A 433 -28.35 3.67 -0.93
C HIS A 433 -27.42 4.33 0.10
N LEU A 434 -27.03 5.59 -0.14
CA LEU A 434 -26.09 6.30 0.70
C LEU A 434 -26.81 7.13 1.77
N GLY A 435 -26.32 7.06 3.01
CA GLY A 435 -26.86 7.82 4.13
C GLY A 435 -28.27 7.45 4.57
N THR A 436 -28.75 6.27 4.18
CA THR A 436 -30.10 5.77 4.50
C THR A 436 -30.04 4.27 4.79
N ASP A 437 -30.67 3.82 5.88
CA ASP A 437 -30.77 2.39 6.21
C ASP A 437 -31.90 1.67 5.43
N LYS A 438 -31.95 0.34 5.53
CA LYS A 438 -32.99 -0.47 4.86
C LYS A 438 -34.42 -0.13 5.28
N ALA A 439 -34.63 0.50 6.42
CA ALA A 439 -35.94 0.96 6.88
C ALA A 439 -36.31 2.37 6.37
N GLY A 440 -35.48 2.98 5.54
CA GLY A 440 -35.67 4.33 5.00
C GLY A 440 -35.36 5.45 6.00
N ARG A 441 -34.71 5.16 7.13
CA ARG A 441 -34.34 6.17 8.12
C ARG A 441 -33.03 6.85 7.69
N SER A 442 -33.00 8.18 7.78
CA SER A 442 -31.81 8.96 7.50
C SER A 442 -30.69 8.65 8.51
N ARG A 443 -29.57 8.19 8.02
CA ARG A 443 -28.32 7.89 8.73
C ARG A 443 -27.14 8.43 7.91
N PRO A 444 -27.00 9.77 7.82
CA PRO A 444 -26.10 10.37 6.85
C PRO A 444 -24.63 9.99 7.08
N ASN A 445 -23.91 9.82 6.00
CA ASN A 445 -22.45 9.83 6.00
C ASN A 445 -21.96 11.27 6.09
N ARG A 446 -20.77 11.50 6.60
CA ARG A 446 -20.17 12.84 6.58
C ARG A 446 -19.92 13.31 5.15
N THR A 447 -19.47 12.40 4.28
CA THR A 447 -19.32 12.58 2.84
C THR A 447 -19.72 11.25 2.20
N ASP A 448 -20.47 11.29 1.09
CA ASP A 448 -20.82 10.05 0.41
C ASP A 448 -19.69 9.57 -0.48
N VAL A 449 -19.03 10.48 -1.19
CA VAL A 449 -17.87 10.13 -2.03
C VAL A 449 -16.71 11.07 -1.76
N TRP A 450 -15.56 10.48 -1.47
CA TRP A 450 -14.28 11.17 -1.53
C TRP A 450 -13.41 10.51 -2.61
N TRP A 451 -13.03 11.28 -3.62
CA TRP A 451 -12.18 10.83 -4.72
C TRP A 451 -11.03 11.80 -4.93
N ASP A 452 -9.81 11.29 -5.08
CA ASP A 452 -8.61 12.11 -5.31
C ASP A 452 -8.52 12.71 -6.72
N GLY A 453 -9.49 12.40 -7.59
CA GLY A 453 -9.57 12.89 -8.95
C GLY A 453 -8.63 12.18 -9.93
N GLN A 454 -8.03 11.06 -9.54
CA GLN A 454 -7.12 10.29 -10.37
C GLN A 454 -7.79 9.01 -10.90
N GLY A 455 -7.23 8.45 -11.97
CA GLY A 455 -7.76 7.28 -12.65
C GLY A 455 -8.79 7.61 -13.73
N ASP A 456 -8.88 6.73 -14.72
CA ASP A 456 -9.77 6.87 -15.87
C ASP A 456 -11.02 6.00 -15.74
N GLY A 457 -12.12 6.42 -16.34
CA GLY A 457 -13.32 5.60 -16.49
C GLY A 457 -14.06 5.29 -15.20
N ASN A 458 -13.70 5.90 -14.06
CA ASN A 458 -14.51 5.82 -12.86
C ASN A 458 -15.81 6.58 -13.05
N CYS A 459 -16.95 6.01 -12.65
CA CYS A 459 -18.24 6.64 -12.84
C CYS A 459 -19.22 6.36 -11.70
N TRP A 460 -20.15 7.29 -11.52
CA TRP A 460 -21.20 7.23 -10.52
C TRP A 460 -22.56 7.38 -11.18
N GLN A 461 -23.51 6.54 -10.78
CA GLN A 461 -24.89 6.58 -11.22
C GLN A 461 -25.79 6.66 -10.00
N SER A 462 -26.86 7.49 -10.09
CA SER A 462 -27.81 7.75 -9.02
C SER A 462 -27.30 8.69 -7.92
N ASP A 463 -28.20 9.06 -7.05
CA ASP A 463 -28.03 10.15 -6.10
C ASP A 463 -26.87 9.95 -5.15
N THR A 464 -25.78 10.60 -5.42
CA THR A 464 -24.73 10.82 -4.46
C THR A 464 -25.03 12.10 -3.68
N GLY A 465 -24.97 12.04 -2.37
CA GLY A 465 -25.03 13.21 -1.51
C GLY A 465 -23.74 14.03 -1.56
N PRO A 466 -23.28 14.60 -0.45
CA PRO A 466 -22.07 15.41 -0.41
C PRO A 466 -20.86 14.65 -0.96
N SER A 467 -20.16 15.21 -1.94
CA SER A 467 -18.99 14.58 -2.56
C SER A 467 -17.82 15.56 -2.68
N THR A 468 -16.62 14.99 -2.72
CA THR A 468 -15.37 15.68 -3.05
C THR A 468 -14.66 14.87 -4.15
N PRO A 469 -14.52 15.42 -5.37
CA PRO A 469 -15.00 16.71 -5.86
C PRO A 469 -16.54 16.80 -5.91
N ARG A 470 -17.09 18.01 -5.97
CA ARG A 470 -18.55 18.22 -5.97
C ARG A 470 -19.26 17.67 -7.20
N SER A 471 -18.57 17.55 -8.31
CA SER A 471 -19.07 16.98 -9.56
C SER A 471 -18.33 15.66 -9.79
N LEU A 472 -19.08 14.61 -9.88
CA LEU A 472 -18.60 13.27 -10.21
C LEU A 472 -19.04 12.92 -11.64
N PRO A 473 -18.28 12.11 -12.36
CA PRO A 473 -18.66 11.64 -13.68
C PRO A 473 -19.84 10.68 -13.63
N GLU A 474 -20.80 10.90 -14.49
CA GLU A 474 -21.93 10.00 -14.61
C GLU A 474 -21.59 8.76 -15.43
N CYS A 475 -22.14 7.60 -15.04
CA CYS A 475 -22.09 6.38 -15.82
C CYS A 475 -23.04 6.52 -17.01
N GLY A 476 -22.56 7.03 -18.13
CA GLY A 476 -23.34 7.21 -19.36
C GLY A 476 -23.00 6.22 -20.46
N GLU A 477 -23.66 6.35 -21.63
CA GLU A 477 -23.36 5.56 -22.82
C GLU A 477 -21.94 5.81 -23.36
N ALA A 478 -21.36 6.95 -23.09
CA ALA A 478 -19.94 7.19 -23.26
C ALA A 478 -19.17 6.47 -22.15
N ARG A 479 -19.00 5.18 -22.31
CA ARG A 479 -18.16 4.30 -21.48
C ARG A 479 -16.68 4.72 -21.54
N GLY A 480 -16.37 5.85 -21.13
CA GLY A 480 -15.09 6.51 -21.23
C GLY A 480 -15.23 7.98 -21.01
N ALA A 481 -16.32 8.41 -20.38
CA ALA A 481 -16.37 9.75 -19.82
C ALA A 481 -15.19 9.84 -18.86
N VAL A 482 -14.13 10.35 -19.39
CA VAL A 482 -12.89 10.60 -18.71
C VAL A 482 -13.18 11.62 -17.66
N SER A 483 -13.01 11.20 -16.51
CA SER A 483 -13.31 12.04 -15.42
C SER A 483 -12.11 12.24 -14.53
N GLY A 484 -11.12 11.48 -14.71
CA GLY A 484 -9.97 11.53 -13.85
C GLY A 484 -8.75 12.07 -14.56
N ARG A 485 -7.75 12.35 -13.77
CA ARG A 485 -6.41 12.55 -14.27
C ARG A 485 -5.83 11.20 -14.65
N THR A 486 -5.28 11.11 -15.85
CA THR A 486 -4.45 10.00 -16.30
C THR A 486 -3.01 10.10 -15.79
N ASP A 487 -2.76 10.98 -14.83
CA ASP A 487 -1.44 11.18 -14.24
C ASP A 487 -0.99 9.89 -13.53
N ARG A 488 -0.16 9.15 -14.18
CA ARG A 488 0.40 7.87 -13.72
C ARG A 488 1.28 7.99 -12.51
N LEU A 489 1.75 9.18 -12.25
CA LEU A 489 2.63 9.49 -11.15
C LEU A 489 2.01 10.55 -10.32
N VAL A 490 1.44 10.18 -9.22
CA VAL A 490 1.37 11.13 -8.16
C VAL A 490 0.94 12.51 -8.61
N GLY A 491 -0.28 12.65 -9.03
CA GLY A 491 -0.83 13.99 -9.30
C GLY A 491 -0.66 14.91 -8.09
N GLU A 492 -0.57 14.36 -6.89
CA GLU A 492 -0.39 15.11 -5.66
C GLU A 492 0.72 14.51 -4.77
N PRO A 493 1.97 15.00 -4.92
CA PRO A 493 3.12 14.50 -4.15
C PRO A 493 2.91 14.51 -2.63
N VAL A 494 2.16 15.48 -2.13
CA VAL A 494 1.86 15.59 -0.68
C VAL A 494 0.93 14.46 -0.23
N LYS A 495 -0.09 14.12 -1.02
CA LYS A 495 -0.97 12.99 -0.73
C LYS A 495 -0.20 11.67 -0.73
N LEU A 496 0.69 11.49 -1.71
CA LEU A 496 1.55 10.31 -1.74
C LEU A 496 2.48 10.23 -0.53
N ALA A 497 3.16 11.32 -0.20
CA ALA A 497 4.04 11.36 0.96
C ALA A 497 3.27 11.02 2.25
N GLN A 498 2.04 11.52 2.38
CA GLN A 498 1.18 11.21 3.51
C GLN A 498 0.71 9.75 3.48
N LEU A 499 0.34 9.24 2.32
CA LEU A 499 -0.01 7.83 2.15
C LEU A 499 1.13 6.91 2.60
N LEU A 500 2.35 7.19 2.14
CA LEU A 500 3.54 6.42 2.51
C LEU A 500 3.84 6.48 4.01
N VAL A 501 3.77 7.68 4.60
CA VAL A 501 4.01 7.87 6.04
C VAL A 501 2.95 7.16 6.87
N CYS A 502 1.70 7.16 6.43
CA CYS A 502 0.61 6.49 7.14
C CYS A 502 0.58 4.98 6.90
N ALA A 503 1.01 4.52 5.73
CA ALA A 503 1.13 3.10 5.42
C ALA A 503 2.31 2.42 6.13
N ASP A 504 3.36 3.17 6.43
CA ASP A 504 4.52 2.69 7.21
C ASP A 504 4.25 2.78 8.73
N TYR A 505 3.01 2.62 9.12
CA TYR A 505 2.63 2.58 10.51
C TYR A 505 3.20 1.34 11.18
N ASN A 506 4.13 1.55 12.10
CA ASN A 506 4.69 0.47 12.90
C ASN A 506 3.94 0.38 14.24
N VAL A 507 3.22 -0.71 14.43
CA VAL A 507 2.51 -1.04 15.68
C VAL A 507 3.41 -0.91 16.91
N GLN A 508 4.70 -1.27 16.78
CA GLN A 508 5.67 -1.19 17.86
C GLN A 508 6.11 0.25 18.18
N ALA A 509 5.96 1.18 17.24
CA ALA A 509 6.35 2.57 17.45
C ALA A 509 5.42 3.33 18.40
N ARG A 510 4.30 2.78 18.80
CA ARG A 510 3.33 3.30 19.77
C ARG A 510 2.81 4.71 19.46
N ARG A 511 2.96 5.17 18.22
CA ARG A 511 2.51 6.50 17.79
C ARG A 511 1.99 6.43 16.37
N LEU A 512 0.81 6.98 16.18
CA LEU A 512 0.39 7.36 14.84
C LEU A 512 1.37 8.39 14.29
N PRO A 513 1.83 8.24 13.06
CA PRO A 513 2.54 9.31 12.37
C PRO A 513 1.70 10.58 12.39
N ALA A 514 2.35 11.73 12.63
CA ALA A 514 1.65 13.00 12.68
C ALA A 514 0.87 13.25 11.39
N GLY A 515 -0.43 13.48 11.50
CA GLY A 515 -1.29 13.75 10.35
C GLY A 515 -1.99 12.53 9.76
N CYS A 516 -1.83 11.33 10.32
CA CYS A 516 -2.53 10.11 9.88
C CYS A 516 -3.92 9.93 10.49
N ASP A 517 -4.29 10.74 11.45
CA ASP A 517 -5.64 10.82 12.03
C ASP A 517 -6.75 11.12 11.01
N TRP A 518 -6.37 11.51 9.80
CA TRP A 518 -7.28 11.92 8.73
C TRP A 518 -6.85 11.42 7.34
N TYR A 519 -6.21 10.32 7.26
CA TYR A 519 -5.68 9.73 6.04
C TYR A 519 -6.52 10.06 4.79
N GLY A 520 -5.92 10.79 3.82
CA GLY A 520 -6.56 11.21 2.58
C GLY A 520 -7.66 12.29 2.67
N ALA A 521 -8.20 12.60 3.86
CA ALA A 521 -9.33 13.54 3.98
C ALA A 521 -8.94 15.02 3.95
N ARG A 522 -7.65 15.34 4.04
CA ARG A 522 -7.13 16.72 4.09
C ARG A 522 -5.99 16.94 3.10
N GLY A 523 -6.07 16.40 1.90
CA GLY A 523 -5.06 16.62 0.88
C GLY A 523 -4.70 18.10 0.67
N ILE A 524 -4.06 18.41 -0.42
CA ILE A 524 -3.62 19.77 -0.84
C ILE A 524 -4.76 20.81 -0.90
N GLU A 525 -5.98 20.41 -0.63
CA GLU A 525 -7.11 21.34 -0.41
C GLU A 525 -6.92 22.25 0.82
N ARG A 526 -5.84 22.06 1.57
CA ARG A 526 -5.48 23.03 2.59
C ARG A 526 -5.13 24.36 1.93
N ILE A 527 -5.93 25.33 2.25
CA ILE A 527 -5.73 26.72 1.79
C ILE A 527 -4.30 27.20 2.08
N GLU A 528 -3.68 26.70 3.14
CA GLU A 528 -2.31 27.03 3.51
C GLU A 528 -1.28 26.53 2.48
N VAL A 529 -1.48 25.33 1.90
CA VAL A 529 -0.59 24.79 0.89
C VAL A 529 -0.78 25.51 -0.43
N GLN A 530 -2.03 25.84 -0.80
CA GLN A 530 -2.31 26.65 -1.98
C GLN A 530 -1.73 28.07 -1.85
N ILE A 531 -1.84 28.66 -0.67
CA ILE A 531 -1.21 29.96 -0.36
C ILE A 531 0.31 29.84 -0.46
N ALA A 532 0.92 28.79 0.13
CA ALA A 532 2.37 28.57 0.07
C ALA A 532 2.88 28.41 -1.36
N LEU A 533 2.16 27.63 -2.18
CA LEU A 533 2.47 27.48 -3.61
C LEU A 533 2.29 28.77 -4.37
N GLY A 534 1.24 29.55 -4.09
CA GLY A 534 0.99 30.86 -4.66
C GLY A 534 2.10 31.86 -4.30
N VAL A 535 2.52 31.88 -3.04
CA VAL A 535 3.65 32.71 -2.57
C VAL A 535 4.95 32.29 -3.25
N ALA A 536 5.23 30.99 -3.34
CA ALA A 536 6.43 30.49 -4.03
C ALA A 536 6.44 30.90 -5.52
N LEU A 537 5.30 30.82 -6.20
CA LEU A 537 5.14 31.25 -7.59
C LEU A 537 5.40 32.74 -7.75
N VAL A 538 4.83 33.58 -6.87
CA VAL A 538 5.06 35.03 -6.86
C VAL A 538 6.54 35.34 -6.64
N LEU A 539 7.20 34.65 -5.71
CA LEU A 539 8.63 34.84 -5.45
C LEU A 539 9.50 34.48 -6.67
N VAL A 540 9.15 33.39 -7.38
CA VAL A 540 9.83 33.01 -8.62
C VAL A 540 9.63 34.05 -9.72
N LEU A 541 8.40 34.56 -9.87
CA LEU A 541 8.10 35.63 -10.85
C LEU A 541 8.85 36.93 -10.51
N VAL A 542 8.83 37.36 -9.24
CA VAL A 542 9.55 38.56 -8.79
C VAL A 542 11.04 38.38 -9.00
N GLY A 543 11.61 37.25 -8.61
CA GLY A 543 13.01 36.91 -8.83
C GLY A 543 13.38 36.93 -10.31
N GLY A 544 12.53 36.33 -11.16
CA GLY A 544 12.71 36.32 -12.62
C GLY A 544 12.68 37.72 -13.24
N VAL A 545 11.76 38.58 -12.82
CA VAL A 545 11.68 39.99 -13.28
C VAL A 545 12.88 40.79 -12.84
N LEU A 546 13.33 40.62 -11.60
CA LEU A 546 14.54 41.36 -11.10
C LEU A 546 15.78 40.96 -11.88
N TRP A 547 15.97 39.71 -12.17
CA TRP A 547 17.07 39.23 -13.00
C TRP A 547 16.92 39.62 -14.46
N TRP A 548 15.71 39.57 -15.02
CA TRP A 548 15.47 40.07 -16.38
C TRP A 548 15.85 41.55 -16.54
N ARG A 549 15.44 42.41 -15.60
CA ARG A 549 15.84 43.86 -15.62
C ARG A 549 17.33 44.02 -15.69
N ARG A 550 18.09 43.13 -15.08
CA ARG A 550 19.57 43.15 -15.11
C ARG A 550 20.12 42.61 -16.43
N LEU A 551 19.52 41.54 -16.94
CA LEU A 551 20.00 40.82 -18.12
C LEU A 551 19.32 41.27 -19.44
N ARG A 552 18.50 42.31 -19.40
CA ARG A 552 17.70 42.78 -20.55
C ARG A 552 18.52 43.18 -21.76
N HIS A 553 19.84 43.42 -21.59
CA HIS A 553 20.75 43.67 -22.70
C HIS A 553 21.09 42.42 -23.50
N SER A 554 20.80 41.23 -22.97
CA SER A 554 20.94 39.95 -23.68
C SER A 554 19.63 39.60 -24.37
N ARG A 555 19.67 39.46 -25.71
CA ARG A 555 18.51 38.99 -26.49
C ARG A 555 18.06 37.60 -26.06
N LEU A 556 19.02 36.73 -25.69
CA LEU A 556 18.72 35.37 -25.18
C LEU A 556 17.97 35.41 -23.85
N ALA A 557 18.40 36.26 -22.91
CA ALA A 557 17.72 36.38 -21.60
C ALA A 557 16.29 36.92 -21.77
N THR A 558 16.08 37.86 -22.69
CA THR A 558 14.75 38.39 -22.97
C THR A 558 13.82 37.34 -23.59
N ALA A 559 14.30 36.61 -24.60
CA ALA A 559 13.54 35.53 -25.22
C ALA A 559 13.22 34.40 -24.25
N ALA A 560 14.19 33.97 -23.44
CA ALA A 560 14.00 32.96 -22.41
C ALA A 560 12.96 33.39 -21.36
N THR A 561 12.97 34.66 -20.93
CA THR A 561 12.01 35.17 -19.93
C THR A 561 10.60 35.21 -20.50
N LEU A 562 10.42 35.55 -21.78
CA LEU A 562 9.12 35.49 -22.44
C LEU A 562 8.59 34.05 -22.50
N LEU A 563 9.42 33.08 -22.84
CA LEU A 563 9.04 31.65 -22.83
C LEU A 563 8.63 31.19 -21.42
N GLY A 564 9.40 31.60 -20.40
CA GLY A 564 9.06 31.30 -19.01
C GLY A 564 7.74 31.89 -18.54
N ALA A 565 7.45 33.14 -18.93
CA ALA A 565 6.19 33.79 -18.59
C ALA A 565 4.98 33.07 -19.25
N ILE A 566 5.13 32.66 -20.50
CA ILE A 566 4.11 31.88 -21.21
C ILE A 566 3.94 30.51 -20.52
N GLY A 567 5.03 29.80 -20.22
CA GLY A 567 4.99 28.50 -19.54
C GLY A 567 4.30 28.56 -18.19
N LEU A 568 4.64 29.53 -17.34
CA LEU A 568 3.99 29.75 -16.05
C LEU A 568 2.51 30.15 -16.20
N GLY A 569 2.17 30.94 -17.21
CA GLY A 569 0.79 31.29 -17.52
C GLY A 569 -0.06 30.07 -17.90
N LEU A 570 0.49 29.15 -18.68
CA LEU A 570 -0.16 27.90 -19.05
C LEU A 570 -0.31 26.95 -17.84
N ASP A 571 0.66 26.92 -16.93
CA ASP A 571 0.60 26.12 -15.69
C ASP A 571 -0.53 26.61 -14.78
N VAL A 572 -0.64 27.95 -14.60
CA VAL A 572 -1.70 28.58 -13.82
C VAL A 572 -3.08 28.35 -14.49
N ALA A 573 -3.15 28.52 -15.80
CA ALA A 573 -4.39 28.29 -16.54
C ALA A 573 -4.83 26.82 -16.45
N GLY A 574 -3.91 25.87 -16.56
CA GLY A 574 -4.20 24.45 -16.37
C GLY A 574 -4.72 24.13 -14.96
N ALA A 575 -4.09 24.71 -13.93
CA ALA A 575 -4.48 24.51 -12.55
C ALA A 575 -5.85 25.14 -12.19
N THR A 576 -6.20 26.28 -12.81
CA THR A 576 -7.44 27.01 -12.47
C THR A 576 -8.65 26.56 -13.26
N THR A 577 -8.45 26.06 -14.48
CA THR A 577 -9.57 25.69 -15.38
C THR A 577 -9.94 24.21 -15.34
N GLY A 578 -9.16 23.37 -14.62
CA GLY A 578 -9.35 21.92 -14.67
C GLY A 578 -9.04 21.29 -16.03
N PHE A 579 -8.63 22.11 -17.02
CA PHE A 579 -8.22 21.64 -18.35
C PHE A 579 -6.81 21.05 -18.27
N ALA A 580 -6.67 19.99 -17.52
CA ALA A 580 -5.45 19.17 -17.51
C ALA A 580 -5.51 18.15 -18.65
N SER A 581 -5.65 18.61 -19.90
CA SER A 581 -5.27 17.74 -21.01
C SER A 581 -3.77 17.45 -20.88
N SER A 582 -3.35 16.22 -21.05
CA SER A 582 -1.97 15.72 -20.89
C SER A 582 -0.89 16.54 -21.64
N CYS A 583 -1.25 17.36 -22.60
CA CYS A 583 -0.35 18.19 -23.38
C CYS A 583 0.00 19.52 -22.70
N LEU A 584 -0.93 20.15 -21.99
CA LEU A 584 -0.73 21.51 -21.46
C LEU A 584 0.34 21.57 -20.37
N PRO A 585 0.36 20.68 -19.37
CA PRO A 585 1.43 20.64 -18.37
C PRO A 585 2.80 20.33 -19.01
N ALA A 586 2.86 19.44 -19.98
CA ALA A 586 4.11 19.11 -20.67
C ALA A 586 4.65 20.33 -21.46
N VAL A 587 3.78 21.07 -22.16
CA VAL A 587 4.16 22.31 -22.85
C VAL A 587 4.59 23.40 -21.87
N ALA A 588 3.87 23.56 -20.75
CA ALA A 588 4.25 24.50 -19.69
C ALA A 588 5.65 24.20 -19.13
N LEU A 589 5.92 22.93 -18.84
CA LEU A 589 7.22 22.48 -18.35
C LEU A 589 8.32 22.64 -19.40
N LEU A 590 8.05 22.37 -20.67
CA LEU A 590 9.01 22.57 -21.76
C LEU A 590 9.43 24.04 -21.87
N LEU A 591 8.46 24.95 -21.84
CA LEU A 591 8.72 26.40 -21.92
C LEU A 591 9.44 26.91 -20.67
N THR A 592 9.07 26.44 -19.48
CA THR A 592 9.70 26.78 -18.22
C THR A 592 11.12 26.22 -18.14
N GLY A 593 11.37 25.01 -18.61
CA GLY A 593 12.68 24.38 -18.69
C GLY A 593 13.62 25.11 -19.67
N ALA A 594 13.10 25.54 -20.83
CA ALA A 594 13.85 26.37 -21.77
C ALA A 594 14.20 27.72 -21.14
N TRP A 595 13.32 28.34 -20.38
CA TRP A 595 13.61 29.58 -19.64
C TRP A 595 14.76 29.41 -18.65
N TRP A 596 14.65 28.41 -17.74
CA TRP A 596 15.71 28.15 -16.76
C TRP A 596 17.06 27.87 -17.42
N THR A 597 17.08 27.07 -18.50
CA THR A 597 18.29 26.74 -19.22
C THR A 597 18.89 27.97 -19.87
N GLY A 598 18.09 28.79 -20.56
CA GLY A 598 18.51 30.00 -21.23
C GLY A 598 19.05 31.08 -20.27
N ILE A 599 18.34 31.30 -19.15
CA ILE A 599 18.80 32.24 -18.10
C ILE A 599 20.06 31.71 -17.43
N GLY A 600 20.13 30.41 -17.14
CA GLY A 600 21.34 29.80 -16.55
C GLY A 600 22.56 29.94 -17.42
N PHE A 601 22.42 29.80 -18.74
CA PHE A 601 23.50 30.00 -19.68
C PHE A 601 24.06 31.44 -19.65
N VAL A 602 23.17 32.44 -19.57
CA VAL A 602 23.59 33.85 -19.48
C VAL A 602 24.22 34.14 -18.11
N LEU A 603 23.62 33.67 -17.03
CA LEU A 603 24.11 33.86 -15.66
C LEU A 603 25.47 33.19 -15.41
N ARG A 604 25.82 32.14 -16.15
CA ARG A 604 27.11 31.45 -16.02
C ARG A 604 28.30 32.38 -16.25
N GLY A 605 28.16 33.34 -17.18
CA GLY A 605 29.20 34.32 -17.45
C GLY A 605 29.40 35.32 -16.30
N GLU A 606 28.34 35.72 -15.60
CA GLU A 606 28.43 36.69 -14.52
C GLU A 606 28.62 36.04 -13.13
N ARG A 607 27.97 34.89 -12.91
CA ARG A 607 27.96 34.14 -11.65
C ARG A 607 27.94 32.63 -11.91
N PRO A 608 29.09 31.99 -12.06
CA PRO A 608 29.17 30.59 -12.46
C PRO A 608 28.34 29.64 -11.61
N GLY A 609 28.37 29.78 -10.26
CA GLY A 609 27.61 28.91 -9.35
C GLY A 609 26.11 29.01 -9.55
N LEU A 610 25.57 30.23 -9.61
CA LEU A 610 24.14 30.46 -9.81
C LEU A 610 23.71 30.04 -11.23
N GLY A 611 24.53 30.33 -12.25
CA GLY A 611 24.25 29.94 -13.62
C GLY A 611 24.16 28.42 -13.80
N TRP A 612 25.10 27.68 -13.24
CA TRP A 612 25.09 26.22 -13.31
C TRP A 612 23.87 25.61 -12.56
N THR A 613 23.54 26.11 -11.39
CA THR A 613 22.35 25.63 -10.64
C THR A 613 21.07 25.91 -11.43
N THR A 614 20.97 27.07 -12.08
CA THR A 614 19.84 27.43 -12.93
C THR A 614 19.74 26.54 -14.16
N MET A 615 20.87 26.18 -14.78
CA MET A 615 20.90 25.25 -15.90
C MET A 615 20.48 23.85 -15.49
N VAL A 616 20.92 23.35 -14.33
CA VAL A 616 20.50 22.04 -13.79
C VAL A 616 19.01 22.02 -13.56
N LEU A 617 18.43 23.07 -12.98
CA LEU A 617 16.98 23.22 -12.83
C LEU A 617 16.25 23.17 -14.19
N GLY A 618 16.79 23.85 -15.19
CA GLY A 618 16.25 23.84 -16.54
C GLY A 618 16.24 22.44 -17.15
N VAL A 619 17.36 21.74 -17.08
CA VAL A 619 17.48 20.36 -17.59
C VAL A 619 16.51 19.41 -16.87
N LEU A 620 16.43 19.47 -15.54
CA LEU A 620 15.48 18.66 -14.77
C LEU A 620 14.02 18.96 -15.15
N THR A 621 13.70 20.23 -15.43
CA THR A 621 12.36 20.62 -15.87
C THR A 621 12.06 20.11 -17.29
N LEU A 622 13.05 20.09 -18.19
CA LEU A 622 12.90 19.52 -19.53
C LEU A 622 12.74 17.99 -19.48
N LEU A 623 13.47 17.32 -18.59
CA LEU A 623 13.30 15.87 -18.36
C LEU A 623 11.92 15.56 -17.81
N ASP A 624 11.41 16.36 -16.88
CA ASP A 624 10.04 16.23 -16.35
C ASP A 624 8.97 16.47 -17.45
N ALA A 625 9.20 17.44 -18.35
CA ALA A 625 8.35 17.66 -19.52
C ALA A 625 8.36 16.46 -20.47
N PHE A 626 9.51 15.88 -20.71
CA PHE A 626 9.66 14.70 -21.56
C PHE A 626 9.03 13.46 -20.93
N ASP A 627 9.22 13.25 -19.61
CA ASP A 627 8.60 12.20 -18.88
C ASP A 627 7.06 12.27 -18.97
N LYS A 628 6.48 13.44 -18.71
CA LYS A 628 5.02 13.65 -18.81
C LYS A 628 4.47 13.51 -20.23
N ALA A 629 5.24 13.85 -21.25
CA ALA A 629 4.79 13.80 -22.64
C ALA A 629 4.94 12.42 -23.28
N VAL A 630 5.97 11.67 -22.94
CA VAL A 630 6.43 10.51 -23.71
C VAL A 630 6.57 9.24 -22.87
N LEU A 631 7.26 9.30 -21.75
CA LEU A 631 7.66 8.11 -21.02
C LEU A 631 6.61 7.69 -19.98
N MET A 632 6.02 8.66 -19.29
CA MET A 632 5.09 8.44 -18.17
C MET A 632 5.61 7.39 -17.17
N ILE A 633 6.92 7.35 -16.95
CA ILE A 633 7.61 6.38 -16.10
C ILE A 633 7.78 6.95 -14.70
N PRO A 634 7.40 6.22 -13.65
CA PRO A 634 7.75 6.58 -12.27
C PRO A 634 9.24 6.33 -12.02
N TRP A 635 10.04 7.31 -12.25
CA TRP A 635 11.51 7.19 -12.15
C TRP A 635 12.01 7.04 -10.73
N ILE A 636 11.38 7.71 -9.78
CA ILE A 636 11.79 7.73 -8.37
C ILE A 636 10.58 8.14 -7.52
N PRO A 637 10.42 7.62 -6.29
CA PRO A 637 9.37 8.05 -5.35
C PRO A 637 9.32 9.57 -5.14
N ILE A 638 10.46 10.23 -5.35
CA ILE A 638 10.62 11.68 -5.29
C ILE A 638 10.97 12.20 -6.69
N GLY A 639 10.18 11.97 -7.67
CA GLY A 639 10.46 12.27 -9.08
C GLY A 639 11.10 13.61 -9.37
N PRO A 640 11.48 13.91 -10.62
CA PRO A 640 12.16 15.15 -11.03
C PRO A 640 11.47 16.42 -10.52
N ALA A 641 10.16 16.38 -10.36
CA ALA A 641 9.36 17.49 -9.83
C ALA A 641 9.74 17.88 -8.38
N TRP A 642 10.04 16.94 -7.52
CA TRP A 642 10.45 17.21 -6.14
C TRP A 642 11.85 17.78 -6.04
N VAL A 643 12.79 17.17 -6.79
CA VAL A 643 14.16 17.66 -6.87
C VAL A 643 14.14 19.08 -7.44
N ARG A 644 13.34 19.33 -8.46
CA ARG A 644 13.12 20.65 -9.05
C ARG A 644 12.54 21.63 -8.03
N GLY A 645 11.52 21.25 -7.28
CA GLY A 645 10.91 22.09 -6.25
C GLY A 645 11.90 22.48 -5.16
N LEU A 646 12.64 21.52 -4.61
CA LEU A 646 13.68 21.77 -3.61
C LEU A 646 14.79 22.67 -4.13
N LEU A 647 15.31 22.38 -5.32
CA LEU A 647 16.33 23.21 -5.96
C LEU A 647 15.80 24.60 -6.32
N GLY A 648 14.51 24.71 -6.66
CA GLY A 648 13.83 25.98 -6.90
C GLY A 648 13.82 26.87 -5.65
N VAL A 649 13.48 26.32 -4.49
CA VAL A 649 13.55 27.05 -3.21
C VAL A 649 14.97 27.48 -2.89
N ILE A 650 15.95 26.59 -3.02
CA ILE A 650 17.38 26.91 -2.82
C ILE A 650 17.81 28.02 -3.77
N TRP A 651 17.40 27.95 -5.03
CA TRP A 651 17.70 28.97 -6.04
C TRP A 651 17.11 30.34 -5.68
N VAL A 652 15.83 30.41 -5.25
CA VAL A 652 15.17 31.64 -4.85
C VAL A 652 15.94 32.31 -3.71
N VAL A 653 16.24 31.55 -2.64
CA VAL A 653 17.01 32.06 -1.50
C VAL A 653 18.38 32.57 -1.96
N TRP A 654 19.09 31.81 -2.79
CA TRP A 654 20.39 32.21 -3.30
C TRP A 654 20.30 33.44 -4.20
N ALA A 655 19.31 33.51 -5.09
CA ALA A 655 19.11 34.65 -5.99
C ALA A 655 18.80 35.95 -5.22
N VAL A 656 17.95 35.88 -4.17
CA VAL A 656 17.62 37.01 -3.29
C VAL A 656 18.86 37.48 -2.52
N VAL A 657 19.61 36.58 -1.90
CA VAL A 657 20.85 36.92 -1.17
C VAL A 657 21.88 37.51 -2.12
N ALA A 658 22.01 37.00 -3.34
CA ALA A 658 22.91 37.52 -4.34
C ALA A 658 22.52 38.90 -4.86
N ALA A 659 21.21 39.18 -4.93
CA ALA A 659 20.70 40.51 -5.31
C ALA A 659 20.91 41.55 -4.17
N ALA A 660 20.64 41.16 -2.92
CA ALA A 660 20.85 42.04 -1.74
C ALA A 660 22.31 42.47 -1.55
N ARG A 661 23.24 41.50 -1.63
CA ARG A 661 24.68 41.81 -1.52
C ARG A 661 25.23 42.75 -2.63
N HIS A 662 24.50 42.85 -3.75
CA HIS A 662 24.86 43.80 -4.82
C HIS A 662 24.32 45.19 -4.59
N GLY A 663 23.14 45.30 -3.98
CA GLY A 663 22.61 46.58 -3.53
C GLY A 663 23.57 47.28 -2.57
N GLU A 664 24.11 46.55 -1.59
CA GLU A 664 25.09 47.08 -0.62
C GLU A 664 26.39 47.50 -1.30
N ARG A 665 26.90 46.76 -2.29
CA ARG A 665 28.14 47.17 -3.01
C ARG A 665 27.91 48.39 -3.91
N ALA A 666 26.70 48.51 -4.49
CA ALA A 666 26.36 49.68 -5.30
C ALA A 666 26.17 50.93 -4.44
N VAL A 667 25.64 50.78 -3.25
CA VAL A 667 25.52 51.85 -2.26
C VAL A 667 26.90 52.27 -1.73
N ARG A 668 27.77 51.32 -1.38
CA ARG A 668 29.15 51.62 -0.94
C ARG A 668 29.99 52.29 -2.01
N ARG A 669 29.86 51.94 -3.32
CA ARG A 669 30.53 52.61 -4.41
C ARG A 669 30.02 54.04 -4.69
N ARG A 670 28.78 54.37 -4.27
CA ARG A 670 28.24 55.73 -4.33
C ARG A 670 28.62 56.59 -3.10
N ALA A 671 28.93 55.91 -1.97
CA ALA A 671 29.31 56.56 -0.74
C ALA A 671 30.80 56.84 -0.58
N ASP A 672 31.64 56.33 -1.52
CA ASP A 672 33.07 56.54 -1.51
C ASP A 672 33.47 57.25 -2.84
N PRO A 673 33.31 58.58 -2.93
CA PRO A 673 33.89 59.31 -4.04
C PRO A 673 35.40 59.33 -3.83
N GLY A 674 36.13 58.53 -4.62
CA GLY A 674 37.59 58.52 -4.63
C GLY A 674 38.19 59.91 -4.78
N PRO A 675 39.40 60.16 -4.21
CA PRO A 675 39.97 61.46 -4.15
C PRO A 675 40.27 61.98 -5.57
N GLY A 676 39.87 63.21 -5.78
CA GLY A 676 40.08 63.97 -7.00
C GLY A 676 41.56 64.04 -7.40
N SER A 677 41.82 63.86 -8.65
CA SER A 677 43.05 64.28 -9.27
C SER A 677 42.75 65.53 -10.12
N ASP A 678 42.86 66.66 -9.48
CA ASP A 678 43.27 67.89 -10.17
C ASP A 678 44.81 67.93 -10.21
N ALA A 679 45.33 68.00 -11.36
CA ALA A 679 46.56 68.78 -11.73
C ALA A 679 47.05 68.36 -13.09
N ASP A 680 46.88 69.25 -13.95
CA ASP A 680 47.80 70.04 -14.75
C ASP A 680 48.21 69.49 -16.11
N ALA A 681 47.83 70.36 -17.03
CA ALA A 681 48.27 70.47 -18.39
C ALA A 681 49.73 71.04 -18.46
N ALA A 682 50.41 70.69 -19.51
CA ALA A 682 51.59 71.22 -20.14
C ALA A 682 52.73 70.17 -20.22
N ASP A 683 53.33 69.80 -21.25
CA ASP A 683 53.92 70.55 -22.36
C ASP A 683 54.53 69.55 -23.42
N ARG A 684 54.73 70.07 -24.54
CA ARG A 684 55.15 69.54 -25.83
C ARG A 684 56.52 68.87 -25.88
N HIS A 685 56.72 68.22 -26.99
CA HIS A 685 57.94 67.92 -27.80
C HIS A 685 58.71 66.63 -27.53
N GLY A 686 58.73 65.78 -28.47
CA GLY A 686 59.71 65.72 -29.54
C GLY A 686 60.71 64.59 -29.29
N GLY A 687 60.92 63.78 -30.28
CA GLY A 687 62.19 63.13 -30.45
C GLY A 687 62.22 61.62 -30.70
N ASP A 688 62.47 61.34 -31.93
CA ASP A 688 62.94 60.10 -32.55
C ASP A 688 64.00 59.31 -31.78
N GLY A 689 64.06 58.02 -32.05
CA GLY A 689 65.36 57.33 -31.95
C GLY A 689 65.26 55.81 -31.67
N THR A 690 65.15 55.07 -32.70
CA THR A 690 65.96 53.91 -33.12
C THR A 690 66.79 53.15 -32.07
N GLY A 691 66.73 51.80 -32.18
CA GLY A 691 67.88 50.91 -31.86
C GLY A 691 67.47 49.67 -31.07
N ALA A 692 67.27 48.58 -31.66
CA ALA A 692 68.07 47.41 -31.97
C ALA A 692 68.83 46.74 -30.82
N GLY A 693 68.68 45.45 -30.76
CA GLY A 693 69.64 44.54 -30.14
C GLY A 693 69.03 43.69 -29.04
N ALA A 694 68.68 42.47 -29.24
CA ALA A 694 69.45 41.25 -29.53
C ALA A 694 70.09 40.59 -28.27
N HIS A 695 69.96 39.38 -28.27
CA HIS A 695 70.65 38.29 -27.55
C HIS A 695 69.99 37.82 -26.22
N ALA A 696 69.57 36.58 -26.15
CA ALA A 696 70.15 35.24 -26.32
C ALA A 696 70.64 34.63 -25.01
N GLY A 697 70.34 33.42 -24.90
CA GLY A 697 71.05 32.44 -24.05
C GLY A 697 70.15 31.71 -23.04
N SER A 698 69.68 30.52 -23.39
CA SER A 698 70.31 29.18 -23.23
C SER A 698 70.45 28.79 -21.77
N GLY A 699 70.00 27.68 -21.39
CA GLY A 699 70.21 26.29 -21.52
C GLY A 699 69.58 25.51 -20.39
N SER A 700 69.04 24.45 -20.74
CA SER A 700 69.48 23.05 -20.67
C SER A 700 69.43 22.45 -19.27
N ALA A 701 68.71 21.42 -19.23
CA ALA A 701 68.96 19.99 -19.25
C ALA A 701 68.80 19.35 -17.90
N ASP A 702 68.03 18.35 -17.93
CA ASP A 702 68.27 16.91 -17.81
C ASP A 702 68.21 16.40 -16.36
N SER A 703 67.52 15.38 -16.03
CA SER A 703 67.73 13.98 -16.31
C SER A 703 66.76 13.11 -15.45
N ARG A 704 66.22 12.13 -16.10
CA ARG A 704 65.79 10.85 -15.47
C ARG A 704 67.00 10.05 -15.04
N PRO A 705 66.96 8.96 -14.25
CA PRO A 705 66.34 7.70 -14.69
C PRO A 705 65.71 6.83 -13.59
N ASP A 706 64.82 5.97 -14.03
CA ASP A 706 64.65 4.49 -13.93
C ASP A 706 65.20 3.74 -12.71
N THR A 707 64.41 2.79 -12.17
CA THR A 707 64.46 1.38 -12.56
C THR A 707 63.70 0.46 -11.55
N HIS A 708 63.09 -0.55 -12.14
CA HIS A 708 62.95 -1.99 -11.80
C HIS A 708 62.20 -2.42 -10.54
N SER A 709 61.33 -3.32 -10.68
CA SER A 709 61.16 -4.73 -11.09
C SER A 709 60.65 -5.54 -9.94
N GLY A 710 59.74 -6.39 -10.15
CA GLY A 710 59.68 -7.80 -10.34
C GLY A 710 58.49 -8.35 -9.60
N SER A 711 57.55 -9.00 -10.30
CA SER A 711 57.35 -10.46 -10.43
C SER A 711 57.15 -11.19 -9.06
N ASP A 712 56.21 -12.05 -8.88
CA ASP A 712 55.77 -13.21 -9.61
C ASP A 712 54.49 -13.81 -8.98
N ARG A 713 53.57 -14.29 -9.83
CA ARG A 713 52.98 -15.62 -9.93
C ARG A 713 52.51 -16.34 -8.63
N SER A 714 51.36 -16.88 -8.58
CA SER A 714 50.73 -18.03 -9.20
C SER A 714 49.62 -18.48 -8.24
N ALA A 715 48.55 -19.03 -8.52
CA ALA A 715 47.93 -19.98 -9.37
C ALA A 715 46.63 -20.45 -8.67
N ALA A 716 45.60 -20.63 -9.42
CA ALA A 716 44.43 -21.45 -9.06
C ALA A 716 44.83 -22.93 -9.12
N PRO A 717 44.05 -23.88 -8.61
CA PRO A 717 42.89 -24.43 -9.31
C PRO A 717 41.72 -24.89 -8.40
N ASP A 718 40.53 -24.80 -8.84
CA ASP A 718 39.70 -25.80 -9.58
C ASP A 718 39.04 -26.94 -8.78
N ARG A 719 37.71 -27.10 -9.02
CA ARG A 719 36.86 -28.30 -8.85
C ARG A 719 36.40 -28.70 -7.43
N ASP A 720 35.27 -29.21 -7.23
CA ASP A 720 34.15 -29.78 -8.00
C ASP A 720 32.96 -30.04 -7.06
N ARG A 721 31.76 -29.97 -7.61
CA ARG A 721 30.56 -30.80 -7.39
C ARG A 721 30.18 -31.32 -5.99
N SER A 722 29.02 -30.99 -5.54
CA SER A 722 27.79 -31.83 -5.63
C SER A 722 26.58 -31.07 -5.14
#